data_91bb6347d70f779cd26820dc526afdf5
#
_entry.id   91bb6347d70f779cd26820dc526afdf5
#
_cell.length_a   1.000
_cell.length_b   1.000
_cell.length_c   1.000
_cell.angle_alpha   90.00
_cell.angle_beta   90.00
_cell.angle_gamma   90.00
#
_symmetry.space_group_name_H-M   'P 1'
#
loop_
_entity.id
_entity.type
_entity.pdbx_description
1 polymer ?
#
loop_
_entity_poly.entity_id
_entity_poly.type
_entity_poly.pdbx_seq_one_letter_code
_entity_poly.pdbx_strand_id
1 'polypeptide(L)'
;MSSRKELANAIRALSMDAVQKANSGHPGAPMGMADIAEVLWRDYLNHNPTNPHWADRDRFVLSNGHGSMLIYSLLHLTGYDLPMSELENFRQLHSKTPGHPEYGYTPGVETTTGPLGQGIANAVGFAIAERTLAAQFNRPGHDVVDHHTYAFMGDGCMMEGISHEVCSLAGTLKLGKLTAFYDDNGISIDGHVEGWFTDNTAERFEAYGWHVVRHVDGHNPDAIKAAIEETRKVTDKPSLLMCKTVIGFGSPNKAGTHDVHGAALGAAEVAATREALGWKYAAFEIPQDIYAQWDAKEAGKAKEAAWNDKFAAYAKAFPELAAEFKRRMNGELPANWKADAKAFVEQLQANPANIASRKASQNALEAFGKVLPEFLGGSADLAPSNLTMWSGSKALNVDPAGNYIHYGVREFGMTAITNGIALHGGFLPYSATFLMFVEYARNAVRMAALMKIRNVFVYTHDSIGLGEDGPTHQPVEQIASLRVTPNMSTWRPCDQVESAIAWQYGIERNDGPTTLIFSRQNLTQQPRTAEQLANVYRGGYVLKDCAGTPDVILIATGSEVGITVEAADKLSAAGTKVRVVSMPSTDAFDKQDAAYRESVLPAAVTARVAVEAGIADYWYKYVGLNGAIVGMTTFGESAPAEQLFKEFGFTVDNVVAKAQALLK
;
A
#
# COMPACT_ATOMS: atom_id res chain seq x y z
N MET A 1 0.58 40.86 17.02
CA MET A 1 0.21 39.51 16.48
C MET A 1 -0.08 39.69 15.00
N SER A 2 0.51 38.85 14.19
CA SER A 2 0.23 38.81 12.76
C SER A 2 -1.21 38.39 12.49
N SER A 3 -1.79 38.89 11.41
CA SER A 3 -3.14 38.49 10.98
C SER A 3 -3.15 37.07 10.42
N ARG A 4 -4.32 36.41 10.39
CA ARG A 4 -4.47 35.10 9.74
C ARG A 4 -3.99 35.13 8.28
N LYS A 5 -4.26 36.24 7.57
CA LYS A 5 -3.78 36.43 6.21
C LYS A 5 -2.24 36.41 6.11
N GLU A 6 -1.53 37.03 7.05
CA GLU A 6 -0.06 37.01 7.08
C GLU A 6 0.46 35.60 7.39
N LEU A 7 -0.22 34.85 8.24
CA LEU A 7 0.12 33.46 8.55
C LEU A 7 -0.06 32.55 7.32
N ALA A 8 -1.14 32.70 6.58
CA ALA A 8 -1.35 32.00 5.31
C ALA A 8 -0.33 32.45 4.23
N ASN A 9 0.04 33.74 4.22
CA ASN A 9 1.03 34.27 3.29
C ASN A 9 2.44 33.70 3.54
N ALA A 10 2.77 33.27 4.75
CA ALA A 10 4.01 32.53 5.03
C ALA A 10 4.08 31.22 4.22
N ILE A 11 2.96 30.48 4.14
CA ILE A 11 2.87 29.26 3.30
C ILE A 11 3.06 29.61 1.83
N ARG A 12 2.39 30.67 1.34
CA ARG A 12 2.50 31.14 -0.06
C ARG A 12 3.93 31.52 -0.40
N ALA A 13 4.58 32.31 0.48
CA ALA A 13 5.96 32.75 0.29
C ALA A 13 6.93 31.58 0.21
N LEU A 14 6.91 30.66 1.19
CA LEU A 14 7.77 29.48 1.20
C LEU A 14 7.55 28.61 -0.04
N SER A 15 6.30 28.43 -0.45
CA SER A 15 5.96 27.59 -1.60
C SER A 15 6.46 28.17 -2.92
N MET A 16 6.24 29.48 -3.17
CA MET A 16 6.72 30.10 -4.39
C MET A 16 8.25 30.19 -4.42
N ASP A 17 8.89 30.45 -3.26
CA ASP A 17 10.35 30.59 -3.17
C ASP A 17 11.05 29.24 -3.45
N ALA A 18 10.57 28.16 -2.84
CA ALA A 18 11.14 26.84 -3.03
C ALA A 18 11.00 26.34 -4.48
N VAL A 19 9.81 26.52 -5.07
CA VAL A 19 9.55 26.17 -6.47
C VAL A 19 10.39 27.05 -7.41
N GLN A 20 10.52 28.35 -7.12
CA GLN A 20 11.34 29.27 -7.92
C GLN A 20 12.82 28.91 -7.84
N LYS A 21 13.35 28.61 -6.64
CA LYS A 21 14.75 28.21 -6.44
C LYS A 21 15.07 26.89 -7.14
N ALA A 22 14.18 25.90 -7.04
CA ALA A 22 14.33 24.61 -7.71
C ALA A 22 14.09 24.70 -9.22
N ASN A 23 13.48 25.79 -9.70
CA ASN A 23 12.98 25.92 -11.08
C ASN A 23 12.13 24.72 -11.52
N SER A 24 11.44 24.11 -10.57
CA SER A 24 10.62 22.91 -10.75
C SER A 24 9.64 22.76 -9.61
N GLY A 25 8.39 22.44 -9.89
CA GLY A 25 7.36 22.20 -8.88
C GLY A 25 6.03 22.86 -9.22
N HIS A 26 5.10 22.79 -8.25
CA HIS A 26 3.71 23.19 -8.43
C HIS A 26 3.34 24.24 -7.37
N PRO A 27 3.47 25.53 -7.64
CA PRO A 27 3.20 26.58 -6.63
C PRO A 27 1.71 26.90 -6.48
N GLY A 28 0.89 26.61 -7.51
CA GLY A 28 -0.48 27.12 -7.60
C GLY A 28 -1.42 26.58 -6.53
N ALA A 29 -1.46 25.27 -6.32
CA ALA A 29 -2.30 24.66 -5.29
C ALA A 29 -1.88 25.05 -3.87
N PRO A 30 -0.59 25.05 -3.47
CA PRO A 30 -0.15 25.58 -2.19
C PRO A 30 -0.58 27.02 -1.92
N MET A 31 -0.50 27.89 -2.93
CA MET A 31 -0.90 29.29 -2.80
C MET A 31 -2.42 29.44 -2.69
N GLY A 32 -3.19 28.63 -3.41
CA GLY A 32 -4.65 28.63 -3.38
C GLY A 32 -5.21 28.11 -2.06
N MET A 33 -4.64 27.02 -1.53
CA MET A 33 -5.14 26.35 -0.33
C MET A 33 -4.55 26.88 0.99
N ALA A 34 -3.72 27.90 0.97
CA ALA A 34 -2.99 28.37 2.16
C ALA A 34 -3.91 28.80 3.31
N ASP A 35 -5.04 29.46 3.03
CA ASP A 35 -5.99 29.88 4.08
C ASP A 35 -6.72 28.68 4.70
N ILE A 36 -7.11 27.70 3.88
CA ILE A 36 -7.73 26.45 4.36
C ILE A 36 -6.76 25.70 5.28
N ALA A 37 -5.51 25.58 4.86
CA ALA A 37 -4.46 24.91 5.61
C ALA A 37 -4.15 25.64 6.94
N GLU A 38 -4.10 26.98 6.91
CA GLU A 38 -3.89 27.79 8.12
C GLU A 38 -4.97 27.53 9.16
N VAL A 39 -6.25 27.57 8.75
CA VAL A 39 -7.37 27.31 9.67
C VAL A 39 -7.33 25.88 10.22
N LEU A 40 -7.16 24.89 9.35
CA LEU A 40 -7.16 23.48 9.77
C LEU A 40 -6.02 23.18 10.75
N TRP A 41 -4.79 23.55 10.39
CA TRP A 41 -3.60 23.14 11.14
C TRP A 41 -3.45 23.87 12.47
N ARG A 42 -3.89 25.11 12.55
CA ARG A 42 -3.77 25.90 13.78
C ARG A 42 -4.93 25.72 14.74
N ASP A 43 -6.16 25.59 14.23
CA ASP A 43 -7.34 25.62 15.09
C ASP A 43 -7.89 24.22 15.40
N TYR A 44 -7.66 23.22 14.52
CA TYR A 44 -8.36 21.92 14.62
C TYR A 44 -7.44 20.70 14.68
N LEU A 45 -6.34 20.67 13.93
CA LEU A 45 -5.51 19.46 13.83
C LEU A 45 -4.83 19.13 15.17
N ASN A 46 -5.04 17.91 15.64
CA ASN A 46 -4.37 17.39 16.82
C ASN A 46 -3.09 16.68 16.38
N HIS A 47 -1.95 17.33 16.57
CA HIS A 47 -0.65 16.79 16.24
C HIS A 47 0.41 17.22 17.23
N ASN A 48 1.53 16.49 17.30
CA ASN A 48 2.70 16.88 18.07
C ASN A 48 3.94 16.87 17.19
N PRO A 49 4.48 18.03 16.80
CA PRO A 49 5.69 18.11 15.97
C PRO A 49 6.90 17.39 16.56
N THR A 50 6.97 17.27 17.91
CA THR A 50 8.08 16.59 18.58
C THR A 50 7.91 15.08 18.68
N ASN A 51 6.70 14.57 18.40
CA ASN A 51 6.40 13.14 18.27
C ASN A 51 5.43 12.88 17.09
N PRO A 52 5.94 12.83 15.85
CA PRO A 52 5.10 12.60 14.67
C PRO A 52 4.45 11.20 14.63
N HIS A 53 4.78 10.32 15.58
CA HIS A 53 4.25 8.96 15.71
C HIS A 53 3.26 8.78 16.88
N TRP A 54 2.84 9.88 17.53
CA TRP A 54 1.80 9.79 18.56
C TRP A 54 0.57 9.03 18.06
N ALA A 55 0.15 8.00 18.82
CA ALA A 55 -0.84 7.03 18.35
C ALA A 55 -2.19 7.66 17.99
N ASP A 56 -2.67 8.61 18.80
CA ASP A 56 -3.98 9.26 18.64
C ASP A 56 -3.89 10.67 18.01
N ARG A 57 -2.83 10.93 17.21
CA ARG A 57 -2.76 12.15 16.41
C ARG A 57 -3.78 12.10 15.26
N ASP A 58 -4.31 13.25 14.87
CA ASP A 58 -5.06 13.36 13.61
C ASP A 58 -4.16 13.02 12.42
N ARG A 59 -4.74 12.48 11.36
CA ARG A 59 -4.04 12.15 10.12
C ARG A 59 -4.35 13.20 9.06
N PHE A 60 -3.31 13.78 8.49
CA PHE A 60 -3.43 14.72 7.37
C PHE A 60 -2.87 14.12 6.10
N VAL A 61 -3.66 14.12 5.02
CA VAL A 61 -3.27 13.60 3.70
C VAL A 61 -3.43 14.68 2.64
N LEU A 62 -2.34 14.99 1.97
CA LEU A 62 -2.36 15.82 0.77
C LEU A 62 -2.53 14.91 -0.46
N SER A 63 -3.79 14.63 -0.87
CA SER A 63 -4.08 13.74 -2.00
C SER A 63 -3.69 14.36 -3.35
N ASN A 64 -3.77 15.69 -3.48
CA ASN A 64 -3.19 16.45 -4.57
C ASN A 64 -1.68 16.69 -4.31
N GLY A 65 -0.93 15.59 -4.22
CA GLY A 65 0.48 15.55 -3.77
C GLY A 65 1.47 16.35 -4.61
N HIS A 66 1.08 16.77 -5.83
CA HIS A 66 1.88 17.71 -6.62
C HIS A 66 2.06 19.06 -5.91
N GLY A 67 1.09 19.48 -5.08
CA GLY A 67 1.20 20.66 -4.22
C GLY A 67 2.06 20.46 -2.97
N SER A 68 3.11 19.65 -3.04
CA SER A 68 3.92 19.19 -1.91
C SER A 68 4.48 20.29 -1.02
N MET A 69 4.80 21.47 -1.58
CA MET A 69 5.26 22.59 -0.78
C MET A 69 4.24 23.11 0.24
N LEU A 70 2.94 22.80 0.06
CA LEU A 70 1.94 23.10 1.09
C LEU A 70 2.25 22.35 2.39
N ILE A 71 2.36 21.02 2.32
CA ILE A 71 2.64 20.22 3.52
C ILE A 71 4.04 20.49 4.08
N TYR A 72 5.05 20.71 3.23
CA TYR A 72 6.41 21.00 3.72
C TYR A 72 6.46 22.35 4.44
N SER A 73 5.77 23.38 3.93
CA SER A 73 5.66 24.67 4.61
C SER A 73 4.96 24.54 5.97
N LEU A 74 3.88 23.76 6.03
CA LEU A 74 3.14 23.47 7.27
C LEU A 74 3.99 22.74 8.30
N LEU A 75 4.69 21.68 7.89
CA LEU A 75 5.57 20.92 8.78
C LEU A 75 6.71 21.77 9.32
N HIS A 76 7.34 22.59 8.46
CA HIS A 76 8.38 23.54 8.86
C HIS A 76 7.85 24.57 9.87
N LEU A 77 6.78 25.26 9.53
CA LEU A 77 6.23 26.35 10.35
C LEU A 77 5.73 25.85 11.71
N THR A 78 5.13 24.66 11.77
CA THR A 78 4.61 24.08 13.01
C THR A 78 5.68 23.44 13.90
N GLY A 79 6.91 23.30 13.40
CA GLY A 79 8.07 22.91 14.19
C GLY A 79 8.44 21.42 14.17
N TYR A 80 8.04 20.69 13.12
CA TYR A 80 8.61 19.37 12.84
C TYR A 80 10.10 19.48 12.52
N ASP A 81 10.83 18.35 12.57
CA ASP A 81 12.24 18.29 12.19
C ASP A 81 12.43 18.43 10.66
N LEU A 82 12.06 19.61 10.17
CA LEU A 82 12.20 20.02 8.78
C LEU A 82 12.73 21.47 8.73
N PRO A 83 14.05 21.67 8.83
CA PRO A 83 14.66 22.99 8.86
C PRO A 83 14.52 23.72 7.52
N MET A 84 14.66 25.05 7.52
CA MET A 84 14.58 25.89 6.33
C MET A 84 15.51 25.42 5.20
N SER A 85 16.70 24.93 5.55
CA SER A 85 17.64 24.39 4.57
C SER A 85 17.08 23.25 3.73
N GLU A 86 16.13 22.46 4.25
CA GLU A 86 15.45 21.41 3.48
C GLU A 86 14.42 22.00 2.49
N LEU A 87 13.74 23.07 2.87
CA LEU A 87 12.84 23.78 1.96
C LEU A 87 13.62 24.49 0.84
N GLU A 88 14.78 25.05 1.17
CA GLU A 88 15.71 25.61 0.20
C GLU A 88 16.29 24.57 -0.77
N ASN A 89 16.35 23.32 -0.34
CA ASN A 89 16.82 22.16 -1.13
C ASN A 89 15.64 21.34 -1.70
N PHE A 90 14.48 21.97 -1.89
CA PHE A 90 13.31 21.34 -2.50
C PHE A 90 13.67 20.66 -3.82
N ARG A 91 13.30 19.38 -3.97
CA ARG A 91 13.58 18.53 -5.15
C ARG A 91 15.06 18.29 -5.43
N GLN A 92 15.94 18.47 -4.44
CA GLN A 92 17.35 18.14 -4.59
C GLN A 92 17.64 16.72 -4.07
N LEU A 93 18.72 16.12 -4.56
CA LEU A 93 19.11 14.76 -4.19
C LEU A 93 19.32 14.65 -2.66
N HIS A 94 18.71 13.65 -2.05
CA HIS A 94 18.75 13.36 -0.60
C HIS A 94 18.10 14.40 0.31
N SER A 95 17.40 15.39 -0.22
CA SER A 95 16.61 16.34 0.57
C SER A 95 15.41 15.65 1.22
N LYS A 96 15.01 16.13 2.41
CA LYS A 96 13.76 15.72 3.08
C LYS A 96 12.50 16.28 2.39
N THR A 97 12.64 17.04 1.30
CA THR A 97 11.54 17.65 0.55
C THR A 97 11.51 17.17 -0.90
N PRO A 98 11.23 15.87 -1.14
CA PRO A 98 11.09 15.34 -2.49
C PRO A 98 9.96 16.01 -3.27
N GLY A 99 9.91 15.81 -4.58
CA GLY A 99 8.96 16.47 -5.47
C GLY A 99 7.48 16.25 -5.14
N HIS A 100 7.18 15.13 -4.52
CA HIS A 100 5.87 14.76 -3.97
C HIS A 100 6.10 14.23 -2.55
N PRO A 101 5.11 14.33 -1.62
CA PRO A 101 5.29 13.84 -0.25
C PRO A 101 5.63 12.34 -0.24
N GLU A 102 6.68 11.96 0.48
CA GLU A 102 7.11 10.58 0.60
C GLU A 102 7.16 10.13 2.06
N TYR A 103 6.44 9.05 2.35
CA TYR A 103 6.44 8.41 3.67
C TYR A 103 7.85 7.91 4.02
N GLY A 104 8.28 8.20 5.24
CA GLY A 104 9.61 7.82 5.74
C GLY A 104 10.75 8.79 5.38
N TYR A 105 10.52 9.77 4.47
CA TYR A 105 11.49 10.82 4.15
C TYR A 105 11.29 12.07 4.99
N THR A 106 10.06 12.58 5.02
CA THR A 106 9.72 13.82 5.72
C THR A 106 8.97 13.49 7.02
N PRO A 107 9.47 13.87 8.21
CA PRO A 107 8.74 13.70 9.46
C PRO A 107 7.36 14.37 9.40
N GLY A 108 6.31 13.63 9.74
CA GLY A 108 4.92 14.12 9.71
C GLY A 108 4.16 13.88 8.40
N VAL A 109 4.80 13.33 7.36
CA VAL A 109 4.12 12.85 6.16
C VAL A 109 3.55 11.46 6.42
N GLU A 110 2.23 11.32 6.36
CA GLU A 110 1.51 10.09 6.71
C GLU A 110 1.49 9.04 5.58
N THR A 111 1.59 9.48 4.33
CA THR A 111 1.58 8.61 3.15
C THR A 111 2.28 9.26 1.97
N THR A 112 2.83 8.45 1.07
CA THR A 112 3.36 8.91 -0.20
C THR A 112 2.21 9.19 -1.18
N THR A 113 2.16 10.41 -1.70
CA THR A 113 1.20 10.83 -2.72
C THR A 113 1.91 11.32 -3.99
N GLY A 114 1.16 11.72 -5.00
CA GLY A 114 1.67 12.08 -6.32
C GLY A 114 0.80 11.44 -7.41
N PRO A 115 0.60 10.11 -7.42
CA PRO A 115 -0.47 9.51 -8.21
C PRO A 115 -1.83 9.92 -7.63
N LEU A 116 -2.56 10.75 -8.38
CA LEU A 116 -3.83 11.34 -7.94
C LEU A 116 -4.86 10.27 -7.55
N GLY A 117 -5.71 10.57 -6.57
CA GLY A 117 -6.74 9.65 -6.07
C GLY A 117 -6.26 8.62 -5.05
N GLN A 118 -4.97 8.27 -4.99
CA GLN A 118 -4.51 7.31 -3.99
C GLN A 118 -4.42 7.91 -2.58
N GLY A 119 -4.17 9.21 -2.44
CA GLY A 119 -4.16 9.87 -1.14
C GLY A 119 -5.50 9.79 -0.43
N ILE A 120 -6.61 10.10 -1.10
CA ILE A 120 -7.96 9.96 -0.51
C ILE A 120 -8.28 8.48 -0.20
N ALA A 121 -7.79 7.54 -1.03
CA ALA A 121 -7.94 6.12 -0.76
C ALA A 121 -7.20 5.70 0.52
N ASN A 122 -5.96 6.19 0.72
CA ASN A 122 -5.24 5.96 1.98
C ASN A 122 -5.95 6.62 3.18
N ALA A 123 -6.52 7.82 3.01
CA ALA A 123 -7.30 8.48 4.04
C ALA A 123 -8.55 7.68 4.45
N VAL A 124 -9.23 7.04 3.48
CA VAL A 124 -10.31 6.09 3.78
C VAL A 124 -9.78 4.91 4.60
N GLY A 125 -8.59 4.40 4.27
CA GLY A 125 -7.91 3.36 5.05
C GLY A 125 -7.60 3.78 6.49
N PHE A 126 -7.14 5.01 6.70
CA PHE A 126 -6.92 5.58 8.03
C PHE A 126 -8.22 5.68 8.83
N ALA A 127 -9.29 6.16 8.22
CA ALA A 127 -10.58 6.27 8.88
C ALA A 127 -11.22 4.91 9.22
N ILE A 128 -11.02 3.89 8.39
CA ILE A 128 -11.42 2.50 8.69
C ILE A 128 -10.62 1.99 9.89
N ALA A 129 -9.30 2.19 9.90
CA ALA A 129 -8.43 1.74 10.99
C ALA A 129 -8.80 2.42 12.32
N GLU A 130 -9.00 3.74 12.32
CA GLU A 130 -9.46 4.48 13.50
C GLU A 130 -10.77 3.91 14.04
N ARG A 131 -11.80 3.84 13.18
CA ARG A 131 -13.14 3.36 13.57
C ARG A 131 -13.09 1.94 14.16
N THR A 132 -12.29 1.07 13.55
CA THR A 132 -12.18 -0.33 13.98
C THR A 132 -11.41 -0.44 15.29
N LEU A 133 -10.29 0.28 15.44
CA LEU A 133 -9.56 0.34 16.72
C LEU A 133 -10.40 0.93 17.84
N ALA A 134 -11.13 2.02 17.57
CA ALA A 134 -12.04 2.62 18.55
C ALA A 134 -13.09 1.61 19.02
N ALA A 135 -13.70 0.87 18.10
CA ALA A 135 -14.68 -0.16 18.44
C ALA A 135 -14.08 -1.33 19.25
N GLN A 136 -12.81 -1.69 18.98
CA GLN A 136 -12.13 -2.78 19.68
C GLN A 136 -11.60 -2.36 21.05
N PHE A 137 -11.07 -1.14 21.20
CA PHE A 137 -10.32 -0.73 22.38
C PHE A 137 -11.03 0.28 23.29
N ASN A 138 -11.86 1.20 22.77
CA ASN A 138 -12.54 2.18 23.60
C ASN A 138 -13.51 1.50 24.57
N ARG A 139 -13.61 2.05 25.77
CA ARG A 139 -14.54 1.61 26.82
C ARG A 139 -15.23 2.82 27.43
N PRO A 140 -16.44 2.69 28.01
CA PRO A 140 -17.16 3.80 28.61
C PRO A 140 -16.27 4.63 29.55
N GLY A 141 -16.10 5.92 29.24
CA GLY A 141 -15.23 6.84 29.99
C GLY A 141 -13.75 6.74 29.64
N HIS A 142 -13.37 5.94 28.65
CA HIS A 142 -11.98 5.72 28.25
C HIS A 142 -11.85 5.64 26.72
N ASP A 143 -11.98 6.79 26.04
CA ASP A 143 -11.82 6.88 24.59
C ASP A 143 -10.35 7.11 24.27
N VAL A 144 -9.61 6.02 24.04
CA VAL A 144 -8.16 6.04 23.76
C VAL A 144 -7.84 6.13 22.28
N VAL A 145 -8.84 5.95 21.42
CA VAL A 145 -8.78 6.13 19.96
C VAL A 145 -9.87 7.08 19.54
N ASP A 146 -9.52 8.34 19.20
CA ASP A 146 -10.49 9.40 18.94
C ASP A 146 -9.94 10.49 17.99
N HIS A 147 -9.18 10.09 16.97
CA HIS A 147 -8.58 11.02 16.03
C HIS A 147 -9.36 11.12 14.72
N HIS A 148 -9.21 12.24 14.04
CA HIS A 148 -9.79 12.52 12.73
C HIS A 148 -8.79 12.26 11.60
N THR A 149 -9.33 12.03 10.41
CA THR A 149 -8.55 12.00 9.16
C THR A 149 -9.02 13.15 8.27
N TYR A 150 -8.08 13.98 7.84
CA TYR A 150 -8.29 15.10 6.94
C TYR A 150 -7.55 14.88 5.62
N ALA A 151 -8.23 15.07 4.49
CA ALA A 151 -7.64 14.93 3.16
C ALA A 151 -7.88 16.17 2.32
N PHE A 152 -6.82 16.67 1.65
CA PHE A 152 -6.95 17.73 0.65
C PHE A 152 -6.92 17.12 -0.75
N MET A 153 -7.85 17.54 -1.61
CA MET A 153 -8.03 17.03 -2.96
C MET A 153 -8.23 18.19 -3.95
N GLY A 154 -7.88 17.97 -5.21
CA GLY A 154 -8.14 18.91 -6.31
C GLY A 154 -8.99 18.27 -7.41
N ASP A 155 -9.27 18.99 -8.48
CA ASP A 155 -10.07 18.53 -9.63
C ASP A 155 -9.56 17.20 -10.19
N GLY A 156 -8.25 17.04 -10.37
CA GLY A 156 -7.66 15.80 -10.84
C GLY A 156 -7.93 14.61 -9.92
N CYS A 157 -7.92 14.80 -8.60
CA CYS A 157 -8.30 13.73 -7.67
C CYS A 157 -9.77 13.32 -7.85
N MET A 158 -10.65 14.29 -8.17
CA MET A 158 -12.08 14.03 -8.38
C MET A 158 -12.36 13.30 -9.70
N MET A 159 -11.49 13.45 -10.70
CA MET A 159 -11.59 12.77 -12.00
C MET A 159 -11.12 11.31 -11.95
N GLU A 160 -10.18 10.98 -11.06
CA GLU A 160 -9.62 9.64 -10.97
C GLU A 160 -10.67 8.58 -10.61
N GLY A 161 -10.69 7.46 -11.33
CA GLY A 161 -11.64 6.37 -11.11
C GLY A 161 -11.58 5.79 -9.69
N ILE A 162 -10.39 5.70 -9.10
CA ILE A 162 -10.20 5.22 -7.73
C ILE A 162 -10.96 6.07 -6.70
N SER A 163 -11.11 7.38 -6.91
CA SER A 163 -11.85 8.26 -6.01
C SER A 163 -13.33 7.89 -5.95
N HIS A 164 -13.93 7.47 -7.09
CA HIS A 164 -15.30 6.95 -7.12
C HIS A 164 -15.42 5.65 -6.31
N GLU A 165 -14.47 4.73 -6.45
CA GLU A 165 -14.45 3.47 -5.71
C GLU A 165 -14.42 3.69 -4.20
N VAL A 166 -13.45 4.48 -3.73
CA VAL A 166 -13.18 4.62 -2.30
C VAL A 166 -14.14 5.57 -1.59
N CYS A 167 -14.58 6.65 -2.24
CA CYS A 167 -15.54 7.58 -1.64
C CYS A 167 -16.93 6.95 -1.51
N SER A 168 -17.35 6.14 -2.50
CA SER A 168 -18.57 5.34 -2.39
C SER A 168 -18.51 4.36 -1.22
N LEU A 169 -17.38 3.65 -1.05
CA LEU A 169 -17.21 2.72 0.08
C LEU A 169 -17.16 3.46 1.43
N ALA A 170 -16.52 4.62 1.50
CA ALA A 170 -16.45 5.43 2.72
C ALA A 170 -17.84 5.86 3.22
N GLY A 171 -18.74 6.28 2.30
CA GLY A 171 -20.13 6.58 2.63
C GLY A 171 -20.90 5.34 3.11
N THR A 172 -20.74 4.20 2.42
CA THR A 172 -21.33 2.92 2.82
C THR A 172 -20.91 2.50 4.24
N LEU A 173 -19.63 2.69 4.58
CA LEU A 173 -19.07 2.37 5.90
C LEU A 173 -19.34 3.46 6.94
N LYS A 174 -19.94 4.59 6.57
CA LYS A 174 -20.29 5.69 7.49
C LYS A 174 -19.09 6.21 8.29
N LEU A 175 -18.00 6.57 7.60
CA LEU A 175 -16.74 6.98 8.24
C LEU A 175 -16.81 8.43 8.73
N GLY A 176 -17.49 8.68 9.84
CA GLY A 176 -17.84 10.02 10.33
C GLY A 176 -16.66 10.90 10.77
N LYS A 177 -15.46 10.33 10.95
CA LYS A 177 -14.25 11.11 11.27
C LYS A 177 -13.34 11.36 10.05
N LEU A 178 -13.82 11.07 8.83
CA LEU A 178 -13.17 11.43 7.59
C LEU A 178 -13.74 12.75 7.06
N THR A 179 -12.88 13.76 6.93
CA THR A 179 -13.23 15.05 6.34
C THR A 179 -12.31 15.35 5.16
N ALA A 180 -12.88 15.51 3.98
CA ALA A 180 -12.16 15.87 2.77
C ALA A 180 -12.43 17.33 2.39
N PHE A 181 -11.39 18.04 1.96
CA PHE A 181 -11.45 19.40 1.43
C PHE A 181 -11.20 19.33 -0.06
N TYR A 182 -12.14 19.76 -0.84
CA TYR A 182 -12.01 19.87 -2.29
C TYR A 182 -11.60 21.29 -2.67
N ASP A 183 -10.39 21.42 -3.21
CA ASP A 183 -9.87 22.63 -3.83
C ASP A 183 -10.58 22.82 -5.19
N ASP A 184 -11.76 23.42 -5.15
CA ASP A 184 -12.62 23.69 -6.30
C ASP A 184 -12.16 24.98 -7.00
N ASN A 185 -11.01 24.93 -7.67
CA ASN A 185 -10.43 26.05 -8.39
C ASN A 185 -10.71 26.04 -9.90
N GLY A 186 -11.20 24.92 -10.45
CA GLY A 186 -11.59 24.78 -11.84
C GLY A 186 -10.42 24.78 -12.84
N ILE A 187 -9.18 24.53 -12.39
CA ILE A 187 -7.99 24.54 -13.23
C ILE A 187 -7.21 23.24 -13.11
N SER A 188 -6.92 22.63 -14.22
CA SER A 188 -5.96 21.54 -14.35
C SER A 188 -4.75 22.00 -15.18
N ILE A 189 -3.80 21.08 -15.43
CA ILE A 189 -2.61 21.39 -16.23
C ILE A 189 -2.97 21.75 -17.69
N ASP A 190 -4.09 21.24 -18.20
CA ASP A 190 -4.59 21.53 -19.56
C ASP A 190 -5.41 22.85 -19.62
N GLY A 191 -5.68 23.49 -18.48
CA GLY A 191 -6.45 24.72 -18.39
C GLY A 191 -7.76 24.60 -17.62
N HIS A 192 -8.76 25.38 -18.02
CA HIS A 192 -10.09 25.38 -17.41
C HIS A 192 -10.81 24.06 -17.66
N VAL A 193 -11.32 23.42 -16.59
CA VAL A 193 -11.85 22.05 -16.63
C VAL A 193 -13.24 21.91 -17.26
N GLU A 194 -13.94 23.00 -17.52
CA GLU A 194 -15.34 23.00 -18.02
C GLU A 194 -15.53 22.22 -19.33
N GLY A 195 -14.45 22.01 -20.11
CA GLY A 195 -14.49 21.24 -21.37
C GLY A 195 -14.47 19.72 -21.19
N TRP A 196 -14.07 19.20 -20.01
CA TRP A 196 -13.89 17.75 -19.79
C TRP A 196 -14.22 17.28 -18.38
N PHE A 197 -14.58 18.17 -17.46
CA PHE A 197 -15.04 17.81 -16.11
C PHE A 197 -16.24 18.66 -15.74
N THR A 198 -17.44 18.12 -15.98
CA THR A 198 -18.73 18.79 -15.79
C THR A 198 -19.60 18.08 -14.77
N ASP A 199 -19.03 17.21 -13.96
CA ASP A 199 -19.73 16.48 -12.91
C ASP A 199 -20.30 17.44 -11.86
N ASN A 200 -21.50 17.17 -11.39
CA ASN A 200 -21.99 17.77 -10.16
C ASN A 200 -21.37 17.03 -8.96
N THR A 201 -20.19 17.44 -8.56
CA THR A 201 -19.40 16.80 -7.50
C THR A 201 -20.16 16.76 -6.18
N ALA A 202 -20.94 17.81 -5.84
CA ALA A 202 -21.76 17.82 -4.63
C ALA A 202 -22.80 16.71 -4.63
N GLU A 203 -23.60 16.63 -5.68
CA GLU A 203 -24.66 15.61 -5.80
C GLU A 203 -24.06 14.20 -5.86
N ARG A 204 -22.91 14.04 -6.54
CA ARG A 204 -22.19 12.78 -6.59
C ARG A 204 -21.81 12.28 -5.19
N PHE A 205 -21.21 13.13 -4.36
CA PHE A 205 -20.83 12.77 -2.98
C PHE A 205 -22.03 12.57 -2.08
N GLU A 206 -23.11 13.35 -2.23
CA GLU A 206 -24.39 13.11 -1.54
C GLU A 206 -24.97 11.74 -1.90
N ALA A 207 -24.90 11.34 -3.18
CA ALA A 207 -25.32 10.01 -3.63
C ALA A 207 -24.45 8.88 -3.06
N TYR A 208 -23.17 9.13 -2.76
CA TYR A 208 -22.32 8.20 -2.01
C TYR A 208 -22.68 8.12 -0.51
N GLY A 209 -23.54 8.98 -0.01
CA GLY A 209 -23.91 9.05 1.41
C GLY A 209 -22.99 9.95 2.25
N TRP A 210 -22.27 10.86 1.64
CA TRP A 210 -21.48 11.88 2.33
C TRP A 210 -22.33 13.06 2.77
N HIS A 211 -21.89 13.74 3.82
CA HIS A 211 -22.31 15.10 4.14
C HIS A 211 -21.49 16.08 3.30
N VAL A 212 -22.15 17.05 2.65
CA VAL A 212 -21.47 18.00 1.74
C VAL A 212 -21.74 19.44 2.17
N VAL A 213 -20.68 20.18 2.50
CA VAL A 213 -20.75 21.62 2.74
C VAL A 213 -20.38 22.33 1.44
N ARG A 214 -21.37 22.94 0.79
CA ARG A 214 -21.24 23.58 -0.52
C ARG A 214 -20.79 25.04 -0.39
N HIS A 215 -20.11 25.56 -1.41
CA HIS A 215 -19.80 26.99 -1.60
C HIS A 215 -19.03 27.63 -0.44
N VAL A 216 -18.07 26.89 0.14
CA VAL A 216 -17.16 27.46 1.15
C VAL A 216 -16.20 28.43 0.46
N ASP A 217 -16.15 29.69 0.90
CA ASP A 217 -15.11 30.61 0.46
C ASP A 217 -13.75 30.17 1.05
N GLY A 218 -12.92 29.56 0.22
CA GLY A 218 -11.62 29.01 0.60
C GLY A 218 -10.56 30.06 0.96
N HIS A 219 -10.88 31.35 0.82
CA HIS A 219 -10.01 32.47 1.21
C HIS A 219 -10.56 33.25 2.42
N ASN A 220 -11.71 32.81 2.98
CA ASN A 220 -12.32 33.41 4.16
C ASN A 220 -12.16 32.46 5.38
N PRO A 221 -11.27 32.79 6.34
CA PRO A 221 -11.04 31.94 7.51
C PRO A 221 -12.29 31.65 8.35
N ASP A 222 -13.22 32.60 8.45
CA ASP A 222 -14.45 32.41 9.22
C ASP A 222 -15.41 31.44 8.52
N ALA A 223 -15.51 31.51 7.18
CA ALA A 223 -16.30 30.57 6.40
C ALA A 223 -15.72 29.14 6.48
N ILE A 224 -14.39 29.01 6.38
CA ILE A 224 -13.69 27.73 6.51
C ILE A 224 -13.92 27.15 7.91
N LYS A 225 -13.78 27.96 8.95
CA LYS A 225 -14.01 27.55 10.33
C LYS A 225 -15.44 27.06 10.56
N ALA A 226 -16.43 27.82 10.12
CA ALA A 226 -17.85 27.44 10.23
C ALA A 226 -18.13 26.10 9.53
N ALA A 227 -17.54 25.88 8.33
CA ALA A 227 -17.67 24.63 7.59
C ALA A 227 -17.03 23.44 8.33
N ILE A 228 -15.84 23.59 8.91
CA ILE A 228 -15.20 22.54 9.71
C ILE A 228 -16.04 22.22 10.96
N GLU A 229 -16.57 23.23 11.65
CA GLU A 229 -17.43 23.04 12.82
C GLU A 229 -18.75 22.35 12.47
N GLU A 230 -19.28 22.58 11.27
CA GLU A 230 -20.44 21.87 10.75
C GLU A 230 -20.14 20.38 10.55
N THR A 231 -19.03 20.05 9.87
CA THR A 231 -18.65 18.65 9.62
C THR A 231 -18.40 17.86 10.90
N ARG A 232 -17.84 18.51 11.93
CA ARG A 232 -17.57 17.85 13.22
C ARG A 232 -18.83 17.47 14.02
N LYS A 233 -19.98 18.00 13.66
CA LYS A 233 -21.27 17.61 14.24
C LYS A 233 -21.87 16.38 13.56
N VAL A 234 -21.37 16.00 12.39
CA VAL A 234 -21.83 14.84 11.61
C VAL A 234 -20.93 13.65 11.92
N THR A 235 -21.45 12.71 12.68
CA THR A 235 -20.65 11.57 13.20
C THR A 235 -20.92 10.25 12.48
N ASP A 236 -21.94 10.21 11.61
CA ASP A 236 -22.42 9.00 10.93
C ASP A 236 -22.19 9.01 9.41
N LYS A 237 -21.47 10.01 8.90
CA LYS A 237 -21.13 10.17 7.48
C LYS A 237 -19.77 10.83 7.32
N PRO A 238 -18.96 10.45 6.32
CA PRO A 238 -17.82 11.26 5.93
C PRO A 238 -18.29 12.60 5.37
N SER A 239 -17.45 13.63 5.47
CA SER A 239 -17.80 15.00 5.07
C SER A 239 -16.91 15.52 3.96
N LEU A 240 -17.48 16.23 2.98
CA LEU A 240 -16.79 16.96 1.93
C LEU A 240 -17.05 18.45 2.07
N LEU A 241 -16.00 19.26 2.18
CA LEU A 241 -16.06 20.70 2.08
C LEU A 241 -15.66 21.11 0.65
N MET A 242 -16.57 21.73 -0.09
CA MET A 242 -16.29 22.28 -1.42
C MET A 242 -15.79 23.70 -1.27
N CYS A 243 -14.47 23.85 -1.29
CA CYS A 243 -13.79 25.13 -1.03
C CYS A 243 -13.46 25.81 -2.35
N LYS A 244 -14.17 26.88 -2.66
CA LYS A 244 -13.87 27.71 -3.83
C LYS A 244 -12.59 28.49 -3.59
N THR A 245 -11.59 28.27 -4.41
CA THR A 245 -10.28 28.91 -4.32
C THR A 245 -9.85 29.49 -5.66
N VAL A 246 -8.72 30.18 -5.64
CA VAL A 246 -8.02 30.66 -6.84
C VAL A 246 -6.64 30.05 -6.84
N ILE A 247 -6.36 29.18 -7.81
CA ILE A 247 -5.01 28.62 -8.00
C ILE A 247 -3.99 29.74 -8.16
N GLY A 248 -2.85 29.67 -7.46
CA GLY A 248 -1.84 30.72 -7.51
C GLY A 248 -2.28 32.04 -6.88
N PHE A 249 -3.18 32.00 -5.88
CA PHE A 249 -3.72 33.17 -5.20
C PHE A 249 -2.62 34.15 -4.77
N GLY A 250 -2.78 35.41 -5.14
CA GLY A 250 -1.83 36.49 -4.87
C GLY A 250 -0.87 36.80 -6.04
N SER A 251 -0.79 35.98 -7.07
CA SER A 251 -0.03 36.25 -8.29
C SER A 251 -0.83 37.18 -9.21
N PRO A 252 -0.38 38.44 -9.47
CA PRO A 252 -1.19 39.41 -10.19
C PRO A 252 -1.49 39.03 -11.64
N ASN A 253 -0.56 38.32 -12.31
CA ASN A 253 -0.65 38.07 -13.75
C ASN A 253 -0.95 36.60 -14.08
N LYS A 254 -0.80 35.68 -13.12
CA LYS A 254 -0.89 34.23 -13.38
C LYS A 254 -1.94 33.49 -12.53
N ALA A 255 -2.48 34.13 -11.46
CA ALA A 255 -3.52 33.50 -10.65
C ALA A 255 -4.74 33.13 -11.50
N GLY A 256 -5.37 31.98 -11.21
CA GLY A 256 -6.52 31.48 -11.94
C GLY A 256 -6.20 30.91 -13.32
N THR A 257 -4.93 30.67 -13.65
CA THR A 257 -4.50 30.11 -14.93
C THR A 257 -3.68 28.82 -14.74
N HIS A 258 -3.53 28.04 -15.80
CA HIS A 258 -2.69 26.84 -15.80
C HIS A 258 -1.18 27.12 -15.65
N ASP A 259 -0.75 28.37 -15.93
CA ASP A 259 0.65 28.78 -15.85
C ASP A 259 1.27 28.64 -14.45
N VAL A 260 0.43 28.65 -13.40
CA VAL A 260 0.88 28.44 -12.01
C VAL A 260 0.72 27.00 -11.55
N HIS A 261 0.12 26.14 -12.36
CA HIS A 261 -0.16 24.77 -11.94
C HIS A 261 1.14 23.98 -11.71
N GLY A 262 2.00 23.87 -12.71
CA GLY A 262 3.17 22.99 -12.71
C GLY A 262 4.49 23.65 -13.08
N ALA A 263 4.62 24.97 -12.96
CA ALA A 263 5.83 25.70 -13.30
C ALA A 263 6.16 26.79 -12.27
N ALA A 264 7.44 27.14 -12.18
CA ALA A 264 7.86 28.29 -11.39
C ALA A 264 7.23 29.58 -11.92
N LEU A 265 6.90 30.52 -11.03
CA LEU A 265 6.28 31.79 -11.39
C LEU A 265 7.19 32.65 -12.28
N GLY A 266 8.49 32.55 -12.13
CA GLY A 266 9.50 33.44 -12.67
C GLY A 266 9.81 34.60 -11.71
N ALA A 267 11.06 35.07 -11.73
CA ALA A 267 11.55 36.07 -10.75
C ALA A 267 10.71 37.35 -10.72
N ALA A 268 10.27 37.84 -11.89
CA ALA A 268 9.45 39.06 -11.98
C ALA A 268 8.06 38.83 -11.33
N GLU A 269 7.43 37.70 -11.58
CA GLU A 269 6.12 37.38 -11.00
C GLU A 269 6.20 37.10 -9.50
N VAL A 270 7.30 36.45 -9.02
CA VAL A 270 7.54 36.30 -7.57
C VAL A 270 7.63 37.64 -6.88
N ALA A 271 8.35 38.62 -7.47
CA ALA A 271 8.43 39.99 -6.92
C ALA A 271 7.06 40.68 -6.90
N ALA A 272 6.31 40.61 -8.01
CA ALA A 272 4.96 41.17 -8.09
C ALA A 272 3.98 40.51 -7.11
N THR A 273 4.11 39.21 -6.91
CA THR A 273 3.31 38.43 -5.95
C THR A 273 3.59 38.87 -4.50
N ARG A 274 4.88 39.10 -4.14
CA ARG A 274 5.25 39.64 -2.82
C ARG A 274 4.60 40.99 -2.58
N GLU A 275 4.66 41.87 -3.56
CA GLU A 275 4.04 43.19 -3.47
C GLU A 275 2.50 43.10 -3.29
N ALA A 276 1.83 42.28 -4.11
CA ALA A 276 0.38 42.10 -4.05
C ALA A 276 -0.09 41.47 -2.71
N LEU A 277 0.69 40.56 -2.14
CA LEU A 277 0.44 39.98 -0.84
C LEU A 277 0.80 40.88 0.34
N GLY A 278 1.53 41.97 0.11
CA GLY A 278 2.12 42.81 1.15
C GLY A 278 3.25 42.11 1.91
N TRP A 279 3.89 41.11 1.32
CA TRP A 279 4.96 40.31 1.92
C TRP A 279 6.33 40.95 1.63
N LYS A 280 6.87 41.68 2.59
CA LYS A 280 8.09 42.48 2.47
C LYS A 280 9.39 41.77 2.85
N TYR A 281 9.31 40.53 3.21
CA TYR A 281 10.48 39.74 3.62
C TYR A 281 11.18 39.10 2.41
N ALA A 282 12.47 38.82 2.56
CA ALA A 282 13.26 38.19 1.52
C ALA A 282 12.83 36.72 1.28
N ALA A 283 13.38 36.08 0.25
CA ALA A 283 13.13 34.68 0.01
C ALA A 283 13.59 33.82 1.21
N PHE A 284 12.75 32.88 1.64
CA PHE A 284 12.97 32.02 2.80
C PHE A 284 13.10 32.75 4.14
N GLU A 285 12.77 34.02 4.20
CA GLU A 285 12.74 34.78 5.44
C GLU A 285 11.34 34.79 6.05
N ILE A 286 11.19 34.21 7.23
CA ILE A 286 9.95 34.20 8.02
C ILE A 286 10.18 34.97 9.31
N PRO A 287 9.37 36.02 9.61
CA PRO A 287 9.49 36.76 10.86
C PRO A 287 9.26 35.89 12.11
N GLN A 288 9.93 36.28 13.18
CA GLN A 288 9.86 35.51 14.44
C GLN A 288 8.46 35.50 15.06
N ASP A 289 7.67 36.55 14.87
CA ASP A 289 6.28 36.64 15.36
C ASP A 289 5.33 35.72 14.57
N ILE A 290 5.62 35.43 13.31
CA ILE A 290 4.92 34.42 12.50
C ILE A 290 5.30 33.01 12.97
N TYR A 291 6.59 32.73 13.17
CA TYR A 291 7.01 31.44 13.75
C TYR A 291 6.36 31.21 15.12
N ALA A 292 6.35 32.19 15.99
CA ALA A 292 5.78 32.06 17.34
C ALA A 292 4.27 31.73 17.31
N GLN A 293 3.55 32.13 16.27
CA GLN A 293 2.14 31.84 16.11
C GLN A 293 1.87 30.50 15.41
N TRP A 294 2.82 30.01 14.62
CA TRP A 294 2.74 28.70 13.96
C TRP A 294 3.28 27.56 14.83
N ASP A 295 4.23 27.83 15.73
CA ASP A 295 4.88 26.80 16.55
C ASP A 295 3.87 26.02 17.39
N ALA A 296 3.68 24.76 17.02
CA ALA A 296 2.75 23.83 17.66
C ALA A 296 3.41 22.90 18.68
N LYS A 297 4.73 23.02 18.94
CA LYS A 297 5.47 22.06 19.77
C LYS A 297 4.92 21.96 21.19
N GLU A 298 4.75 23.09 21.89
CA GLU A 298 4.25 23.06 23.28
C GLU A 298 2.77 22.67 23.36
N ALA A 299 1.94 23.13 22.43
CA ALA A 299 0.54 22.75 22.35
C ALA A 299 0.39 21.24 22.02
N GLY A 300 1.21 20.74 21.10
CA GLY A 300 1.24 19.32 20.74
C GLY A 300 1.67 18.42 21.89
N LYS A 301 2.75 18.80 22.60
CA LYS A 301 3.18 18.10 23.83
C LYS A 301 2.08 18.06 24.91
N ALA A 302 1.36 19.17 25.10
CA ALA A 302 0.27 19.22 26.08
C ALA A 302 -0.90 18.31 25.67
N LYS A 303 -1.27 18.26 24.38
CA LYS A 303 -2.31 17.35 23.87
C LYS A 303 -1.91 15.89 24.06
N GLU A 304 -0.68 15.53 23.71
CA GLU A 304 -0.18 14.17 23.90
C GLU A 304 -0.06 13.81 25.38
N ALA A 305 0.38 14.71 26.25
CA ALA A 305 0.42 14.48 27.69
C ALA A 305 -0.98 14.19 28.26
N ALA A 306 -2.00 14.96 27.85
CA ALA A 306 -3.38 14.70 28.24
C ALA A 306 -3.88 13.33 27.75
N TRP A 307 -3.51 12.93 26.55
CA TRP A 307 -3.79 11.58 26.05
C TRP A 307 -3.04 10.51 26.85
N ASN A 308 -1.77 10.73 27.19
CA ASN A 308 -0.99 9.79 28.01
C ASN A 308 -1.61 9.59 29.40
N ASP A 309 -2.14 10.64 30.02
CA ASP A 309 -2.87 10.54 31.30
C ASP A 309 -4.16 9.71 31.15
N LYS A 310 -4.93 9.96 30.09
CA LYS A 310 -6.10 9.16 29.72
C LYS A 310 -5.72 7.70 29.51
N PHE A 311 -4.66 7.44 28.77
CA PHE A 311 -4.17 6.08 28.50
C PHE A 311 -3.65 5.39 29.76
N ALA A 312 -3.01 6.11 30.68
CA ALA A 312 -2.59 5.56 31.96
C ALA A 312 -3.78 5.13 32.84
N ALA A 313 -4.87 5.92 32.85
CA ALA A 313 -6.11 5.54 33.50
C ALA A 313 -6.76 4.31 32.86
N TYR A 314 -6.78 4.27 31.53
CA TYR A 314 -7.23 3.10 30.77
C TYR A 314 -6.41 1.84 31.09
N ALA A 315 -5.07 1.95 31.11
CA ALA A 315 -4.19 0.83 31.40
C ALA A 315 -4.37 0.29 32.84
N LYS A 316 -4.74 1.15 33.77
CA LYS A 316 -5.08 0.72 35.13
C LYS A 316 -6.42 -0.03 35.17
N ALA A 317 -7.40 0.40 34.39
CA ALA A 317 -8.74 -0.21 34.36
C ALA A 317 -8.78 -1.48 33.49
N PHE A 318 -8.03 -1.50 32.39
CA PHE A 318 -8.03 -2.55 31.35
C PHE A 318 -6.59 -2.93 30.93
N PRO A 319 -5.79 -3.53 31.83
CA PRO A 319 -4.36 -3.75 31.61
C PRO A 319 -4.05 -4.64 30.39
N GLU A 320 -4.85 -5.67 30.13
CA GLU A 320 -4.66 -6.57 29.00
C GLU A 320 -4.94 -5.86 27.66
N LEU A 321 -6.02 -5.07 27.59
CA LEU A 321 -6.35 -4.29 26.39
C LEU A 321 -5.30 -3.20 26.12
N ALA A 322 -4.79 -2.56 27.17
CA ALA A 322 -3.75 -1.55 27.03
C ALA A 322 -2.42 -2.15 26.53
N ALA A 323 -2.07 -3.34 27.03
CA ALA A 323 -0.89 -4.06 26.57
C ALA A 323 -1.05 -4.48 25.09
N GLU A 324 -2.21 -5.01 24.72
CA GLU A 324 -2.54 -5.41 23.35
C GLU A 324 -2.54 -4.20 22.39
N PHE A 325 -3.13 -3.07 22.79
CA PHE A 325 -3.10 -1.84 22.00
C PHE A 325 -1.66 -1.40 21.71
N LYS A 326 -0.81 -1.35 22.74
CA LYS A 326 0.62 -0.97 22.58
C LYS A 326 1.35 -1.94 21.65
N ARG A 327 1.17 -3.25 21.86
CA ARG A 327 1.78 -4.28 21.01
C ARG A 327 1.42 -4.06 19.54
N ARG A 328 0.14 -3.86 19.27
CA ARG A 328 -0.36 -3.68 17.89
C ARG A 328 0.11 -2.37 17.28
N MET A 329 0.07 -1.26 18.03
CA MET A 329 0.55 0.03 17.52
C MET A 329 2.07 0.04 17.27
N ASN A 330 2.84 -0.77 18.02
CA ASN A 330 4.27 -0.99 17.75
C ASN A 330 4.55 -1.93 16.58
N GLY A 331 3.53 -2.56 15.98
CA GLY A 331 3.69 -3.55 14.92
C GLY A 331 4.33 -4.86 15.38
N GLU A 332 4.32 -5.13 16.69
CA GLU A 332 4.88 -6.34 17.27
C GLU A 332 3.93 -7.53 17.15
N LEU A 333 4.47 -8.71 16.84
CA LEU A 333 3.70 -9.95 16.81
C LEU A 333 3.52 -10.52 18.24
N PRO A 334 2.48 -11.33 18.50
CA PRO A 334 2.32 -12.01 19.78
C PRO A 334 3.56 -12.83 20.17
N ALA A 335 3.87 -12.91 21.45
CA ALA A 335 5.07 -13.59 21.95
C ALA A 335 5.16 -15.06 21.56
N ASN A 336 4.02 -15.73 21.41
CA ASN A 336 3.90 -17.13 21.00
C ASN A 336 3.88 -17.36 19.49
N TRP A 337 3.84 -16.28 18.67
CA TRP A 337 3.68 -16.35 17.21
C TRP A 337 4.60 -17.36 16.53
N LYS A 338 5.92 -17.29 16.82
CA LYS A 338 6.90 -18.17 16.16
C LYS A 338 6.68 -19.66 16.50
N ALA A 339 6.26 -19.94 17.72
CA ALA A 339 5.98 -21.30 18.16
C ALA A 339 4.71 -21.83 17.49
N ASP A 340 3.65 -21.02 17.43
CA ASP A 340 2.38 -21.42 16.82
C ASP A 340 2.52 -21.60 15.30
N ALA A 341 3.22 -20.70 14.62
CA ALA A 341 3.48 -20.81 13.18
C ALA A 341 4.29 -22.09 12.85
N LYS A 342 5.35 -22.35 13.63
CA LYS A 342 6.15 -23.57 13.47
C LYS A 342 5.33 -24.84 13.70
N ALA A 343 4.56 -24.89 14.77
CA ALA A 343 3.72 -26.05 15.09
C ALA A 343 2.69 -26.32 13.99
N PHE A 344 2.08 -25.28 13.43
CA PHE A 344 1.15 -25.41 12.31
C PHE A 344 1.83 -25.97 11.07
N VAL A 345 3.00 -25.46 10.68
CA VAL A 345 3.76 -25.97 9.52
C VAL A 345 4.16 -27.42 9.71
N GLU A 346 4.64 -27.83 10.90
CA GLU A 346 5.00 -29.21 11.21
C GLU A 346 3.77 -30.13 11.17
N GLN A 347 2.62 -29.66 11.65
CA GLN A 347 1.35 -30.41 11.56
C GLN A 347 0.95 -30.66 10.10
N LEU A 348 1.07 -29.63 9.22
CA LEU A 348 0.76 -29.79 7.79
C LEU A 348 1.71 -30.78 7.10
N GLN A 349 2.98 -30.78 7.43
CA GLN A 349 3.95 -31.72 6.89
C GLN A 349 3.66 -33.16 7.36
N ALA A 350 3.23 -33.35 8.60
CA ALA A 350 2.88 -34.65 9.16
C ALA A 350 1.53 -35.20 8.63
N ASN A 351 0.65 -34.32 8.14
CA ASN A 351 -0.68 -34.69 7.64
C ASN A 351 -0.84 -34.22 6.18
N PRO A 352 -0.22 -34.91 5.21
CA PRO A 352 -0.22 -34.53 3.82
C PRO A 352 -1.64 -34.52 3.22
N ALA A 353 -1.93 -33.51 2.43
CA ALA A 353 -3.20 -33.37 1.73
C ALA A 353 -3.00 -32.75 0.33
N ASN A 354 -3.65 -33.35 -0.66
CA ASN A 354 -3.66 -32.88 -2.04
C ASN A 354 -4.82 -31.90 -2.21
N ILE A 355 -4.57 -30.63 -1.98
CA ILE A 355 -5.56 -29.55 -2.03
C ILE A 355 -5.06 -28.37 -2.88
N ALA A 356 -5.99 -27.55 -3.34
CA ALA A 356 -5.65 -26.30 -4.01
C ALA A 356 -4.89 -25.37 -3.05
N SER A 357 -3.85 -24.68 -3.54
CA SER A 357 -3.09 -23.79 -2.67
C SER A 357 -3.93 -22.59 -2.14
N ARG A 358 -4.98 -22.16 -2.87
CA ARG A 358 -5.96 -21.19 -2.32
C ARG A 358 -6.72 -21.75 -1.10
N LYS A 359 -6.99 -23.08 -1.06
CA LYS A 359 -7.59 -23.74 0.12
C LYS A 359 -6.57 -23.86 1.25
N ALA A 360 -5.33 -24.14 0.93
CA ALA A 360 -4.23 -24.11 1.89
C ALA A 360 -4.04 -22.72 2.50
N SER A 361 -4.19 -21.66 1.70
CA SER A 361 -4.22 -20.26 2.17
C SER A 361 -5.36 -20.02 3.16
N GLN A 362 -6.58 -20.50 2.88
CA GLN A 362 -7.69 -20.40 3.83
C GLN A 362 -7.40 -21.13 5.14
N ASN A 363 -6.79 -22.32 5.07
CA ASN A 363 -6.39 -23.06 6.25
C ASN A 363 -5.34 -22.31 7.08
N ALA A 364 -4.42 -21.58 6.43
CA ALA A 364 -3.47 -20.71 7.11
C ALA A 364 -4.18 -19.51 7.78
N LEU A 365 -5.15 -18.89 7.11
CA LEU A 365 -5.97 -17.84 7.72
C LEU A 365 -6.76 -18.36 8.93
N GLU A 366 -7.30 -19.58 8.86
CA GLU A 366 -8.01 -20.22 9.97
C GLU A 366 -7.08 -20.48 11.18
N ALA A 367 -5.83 -20.85 10.94
CA ALA A 367 -4.86 -21.10 12.00
C ALA A 367 -4.29 -19.78 12.57
N PHE A 368 -3.81 -18.90 11.72
CA PHE A 368 -3.12 -17.68 12.11
C PHE A 368 -4.08 -16.59 12.61
N GLY A 369 -5.29 -16.51 12.06
CA GLY A 369 -6.29 -15.55 12.51
C GLY A 369 -6.73 -15.74 13.96
N LYS A 370 -6.61 -16.96 14.50
CA LYS A 370 -6.89 -17.25 15.92
C LYS A 370 -5.86 -16.66 16.87
N VAL A 371 -4.64 -16.44 16.41
CA VAL A 371 -3.52 -15.94 17.22
C VAL A 371 -3.12 -14.51 16.87
N LEU A 372 -3.67 -13.95 15.79
CA LEU A 372 -3.41 -12.58 15.30
C LEU A 372 -4.72 -11.76 15.25
N PRO A 373 -5.17 -11.20 16.38
CA PRO A 373 -6.39 -10.40 16.41
C PRO A 373 -6.29 -9.10 15.60
N GLU A 374 -5.09 -8.70 15.19
CA GLU A 374 -4.81 -7.58 14.31
C GLU A 374 -5.02 -7.87 12.81
N PHE A 375 -5.35 -9.08 12.41
CA PHE A 375 -5.70 -9.35 11.02
C PHE A 375 -6.94 -8.55 10.60
N LEU A 376 -6.81 -7.81 9.53
CA LEU A 376 -7.91 -7.07 8.89
C LEU A 376 -7.83 -7.31 7.39
N GLY A 377 -8.69 -8.17 6.87
CA GLY A 377 -8.64 -8.59 5.48
C GLY A 377 -9.88 -8.28 4.68
N GLY A 378 -9.84 -8.64 3.39
CA GLY A 378 -10.96 -8.51 2.50
C GLY A 378 -10.67 -8.98 1.08
N SER A 379 -11.71 -8.94 0.25
CA SER A 379 -11.64 -9.33 -1.15
C SER A 379 -12.47 -8.40 -2.02
N ALA A 380 -12.04 -8.21 -3.27
CA ALA A 380 -12.77 -7.45 -4.27
C ALA A 380 -13.90 -8.30 -4.88
N ASP A 381 -14.96 -8.53 -4.08
CA ASP A 381 -16.15 -9.32 -4.44
C ASP A 381 -15.88 -10.78 -4.84
N LEU A 382 -14.75 -11.34 -4.41
CA LEU A 382 -14.30 -12.69 -4.76
C LEU A 382 -14.06 -13.58 -3.53
N ALA A 383 -14.60 -13.23 -2.36
CA ALA A 383 -14.34 -13.96 -1.11
C ALA A 383 -14.56 -15.48 -1.20
N PRO A 384 -15.65 -16.00 -1.83
CA PRO A 384 -15.85 -17.43 -1.99
C PRO A 384 -14.84 -18.10 -2.95
N SER A 385 -14.36 -17.35 -3.95
CA SER A 385 -13.40 -17.86 -4.95
C SER A 385 -11.96 -17.77 -4.47
N ASN A 386 -11.60 -16.68 -3.80
CA ASN A 386 -10.26 -16.47 -3.23
C ASN A 386 -10.07 -17.26 -1.92
N LEU A 387 -11.17 -17.70 -1.29
CA LEU A 387 -11.16 -18.40 0.00
C LEU A 387 -10.47 -17.58 1.10
N THR A 388 -10.85 -16.29 1.22
CA THR A 388 -10.24 -15.35 2.16
C THR A 388 -11.05 -15.12 3.44
N MET A 389 -12.25 -15.65 3.50
CA MET A 389 -13.02 -15.74 4.76
C MET A 389 -12.65 -17.02 5.52
N TRP A 390 -12.57 -16.91 6.82
CA TRP A 390 -12.32 -17.99 7.78
C TRP A 390 -13.37 -17.95 8.91
N SER A 391 -13.41 -18.95 9.80
CA SER A 391 -14.49 -19.08 10.78
C SER A 391 -14.64 -17.90 11.75
N GLY A 392 -13.55 -17.16 11.99
CA GLY A 392 -13.55 -15.95 12.82
C GLY A 392 -13.79 -14.65 12.06
N SER A 393 -14.06 -14.68 10.75
CA SER A 393 -14.32 -13.47 9.97
C SER A 393 -15.64 -12.80 10.37
N LYS A 394 -15.55 -11.49 10.68
CA LYS A 394 -16.68 -10.62 10.98
C LYS A 394 -16.61 -9.38 10.10
N ALA A 395 -17.66 -9.14 9.34
CA ALA A 395 -17.69 -8.03 8.38
C ALA A 395 -17.86 -6.66 9.07
N LEU A 396 -17.07 -5.66 8.67
CA LEU A 396 -17.09 -4.30 9.25
C LEU A 396 -18.40 -3.53 9.01
N ASN A 397 -19.15 -3.87 7.99
CA ASN A 397 -20.47 -3.27 7.74
C ASN A 397 -21.54 -3.77 8.71
N VAL A 398 -21.28 -4.88 9.42
CA VAL A 398 -22.19 -5.46 10.44
C VAL A 398 -21.68 -5.15 11.83
N ASP A 399 -20.38 -5.29 12.07
CA ASP A 399 -19.72 -5.05 13.34
C ASP A 399 -18.47 -4.17 13.13
N PRO A 400 -18.46 -2.92 13.61
CA PRO A 400 -17.29 -2.06 13.45
C PRO A 400 -16.04 -2.59 14.16
N ALA A 401 -16.14 -3.50 15.12
CA ALA A 401 -15.03 -4.21 15.74
C ALA A 401 -14.58 -5.46 14.95
N GLY A 402 -15.15 -5.70 13.79
CA GLY A 402 -14.85 -6.86 12.93
C GLY A 402 -13.44 -6.85 12.34
N ASN A 403 -13.21 -7.79 11.45
CA ASN A 403 -11.88 -8.05 10.86
C ASN A 403 -11.92 -8.36 9.35
N TYR A 404 -13.08 -8.12 8.71
CA TYR A 404 -13.25 -8.38 7.27
C TYR A 404 -13.97 -7.24 6.55
N ILE A 405 -13.43 -6.83 5.41
CA ILE A 405 -13.97 -5.76 4.57
C ILE A 405 -14.49 -6.37 3.27
N HIS A 406 -15.79 -6.18 3.00
CA HIS A 406 -16.34 -6.41 1.68
C HIS A 406 -16.08 -5.19 0.80
N TYR A 407 -15.03 -5.25 -0.01
CA TYR A 407 -14.63 -4.12 -0.85
C TYR A 407 -15.56 -3.93 -2.06
N GLY A 408 -16.29 -4.99 -2.49
CA GLY A 408 -16.95 -5.00 -3.79
C GLY A 408 -15.93 -5.03 -4.93
N VAL A 409 -16.37 -4.87 -6.17
CA VAL A 409 -15.50 -4.87 -7.35
C VAL A 409 -14.74 -3.53 -7.41
N ARG A 410 -13.67 -3.41 -6.63
CA ARG A 410 -12.86 -2.20 -6.44
C ARG A 410 -11.39 -2.56 -6.16
N GLU A 411 -10.73 -3.21 -7.09
CA GLU A 411 -9.36 -3.74 -6.90
C GLU A 411 -8.36 -2.63 -6.57
N PHE A 412 -8.44 -1.50 -7.27
CA PHE A 412 -7.55 -0.36 -7.07
C PHE A 412 -7.82 0.31 -5.72
N GLY A 413 -9.09 0.64 -5.46
CA GLY A 413 -9.52 1.21 -4.18
C GLY A 413 -9.20 0.30 -3.00
N MET A 414 -9.49 -1.00 -3.11
CA MET A 414 -9.15 -2.01 -2.10
C MET A 414 -7.67 -1.98 -1.74
N THR A 415 -6.81 -2.05 -2.75
CA THR A 415 -5.36 -2.11 -2.54
C THR A 415 -4.83 -0.82 -1.90
N ALA A 416 -5.29 0.35 -2.35
CA ALA A 416 -4.89 1.63 -1.78
C ALA A 416 -5.46 1.86 -0.36
N ILE A 417 -6.69 1.44 -0.07
CA ILE A 417 -7.26 1.44 1.29
C ILE A 417 -6.42 0.54 2.20
N THR A 418 -6.05 -0.65 1.74
CA THR A 418 -5.20 -1.58 2.49
C THR A 418 -3.83 -0.96 2.80
N ASN A 419 -3.25 -0.19 1.86
CA ASN A 419 -2.04 0.60 2.12
C ASN A 419 -2.27 1.62 3.23
N GLY A 420 -3.39 2.32 3.23
CA GLY A 420 -3.75 3.27 4.30
C GLY A 420 -3.88 2.59 5.67
N ILE A 421 -4.51 1.43 5.74
CA ILE A 421 -4.63 0.65 6.98
C ILE A 421 -3.25 0.24 7.51
N ALA A 422 -2.35 -0.21 6.62
CA ALA A 422 -0.97 -0.56 6.99
C ALA A 422 -0.20 0.64 7.55
N LEU A 423 -0.32 1.80 6.90
CA LEU A 423 0.32 3.06 7.31
C LEU A 423 -0.20 3.60 8.64
N HIS A 424 -1.50 3.41 8.91
CA HIS A 424 -2.10 3.81 10.19
C HIS A 424 -1.47 3.08 11.37
N GLY A 425 -1.18 1.80 11.20
CA GLY A 425 -0.74 0.91 12.26
C GLY A 425 -1.90 0.28 13.04
N GLY A 426 -1.57 -0.65 13.92
CA GLY A 426 -2.55 -1.40 14.74
C GLY A 426 -3.18 -2.60 14.05
N PHE A 427 -2.97 -2.78 12.76
CA PHE A 427 -3.47 -3.91 11.96
C PHE A 427 -2.38 -4.56 11.10
N LEU A 428 -2.59 -5.83 10.79
CA LEU A 428 -1.94 -6.57 9.71
C LEU A 428 -2.96 -6.73 8.58
N PRO A 429 -2.95 -5.84 7.59
CA PRO A 429 -3.94 -5.93 6.53
C PRO A 429 -3.56 -6.93 5.46
N TYR A 430 -4.59 -7.58 4.89
CA TYR A 430 -4.47 -8.35 3.65
C TYR A 430 -5.65 -8.04 2.72
N SER A 431 -5.40 -8.09 1.42
CA SER A 431 -6.44 -7.91 0.41
C SER A 431 -6.31 -8.94 -0.70
N ALA A 432 -7.43 -9.30 -1.32
CA ALA A 432 -7.45 -10.38 -2.28
C ALA A 432 -8.29 -10.10 -3.53
N THR A 433 -7.78 -10.62 -4.65
CA THR A 433 -8.48 -10.70 -5.94
C THR A 433 -7.89 -11.84 -6.76
N PHE A 434 -8.39 -12.08 -7.98
CA PHE A 434 -7.70 -12.93 -8.93
C PHE A 434 -6.39 -12.28 -9.39
N LEU A 435 -5.37 -13.11 -9.67
CA LEU A 435 -4.06 -12.57 -10.05
C LEU A 435 -4.12 -11.67 -11.28
N MET A 436 -4.93 -12.03 -12.28
CA MET A 436 -5.11 -11.20 -13.47
C MET A 436 -5.57 -9.77 -13.13
N PHE A 437 -6.42 -9.62 -12.11
CA PHE A 437 -6.97 -8.32 -11.75
C PHE A 437 -6.03 -7.43 -10.92
N VAL A 438 -4.80 -7.90 -10.65
CA VAL A 438 -3.73 -7.01 -10.16
C VAL A 438 -3.49 -5.84 -11.11
N GLU A 439 -3.79 -6.02 -12.41
CA GLU A 439 -3.63 -4.97 -13.41
C GLU A 439 -4.48 -3.72 -13.10
N TYR A 440 -5.69 -3.88 -12.55
CA TYR A 440 -6.48 -2.75 -12.06
C TYR A 440 -5.83 -2.06 -10.85
N ALA A 441 -5.15 -2.82 -9.99
CA ALA A 441 -4.55 -2.35 -8.74
C ALA A 441 -3.06 -1.99 -8.86
N ARG A 442 -2.46 -2.17 -10.02
CA ARG A 442 -1.00 -2.18 -10.24
C ARG A 442 -0.27 -0.98 -9.64
N ASN A 443 -0.84 0.21 -9.75
CA ASN A 443 -0.21 1.41 -9.21
C ASN A 443 -0.22 1.41 -7.68
N ALA A 444 -1.31 0.99 -7.02
CA ALA A 444 -1.37 0.91 -5.55
C ALA A 444 -0.43 -0.19 -4.99
N VAL A 445 -0.28 -1.31 -5.70
CA VAL A 445 0.71 -2.35 -5.38
C VAL A 445 2.13 -1.78 -5.45
N ARG A 446 2.43 -1.01 -6.50
CA ARG A 446 3.71 -0.31 -6.64
C ARG A 446 3.94 0.69 -5.51
N MET A 447 2.91 1.44 -5.10
CA MET A 447 3.01 2.40 -4.00
C MET A 447 3.28 1.71 -2.66
N ALA A 448 2.70 0.55 -2.39
CA ALA A 448 3.03 -0.25 -1.20
C ALA A 448 4.53 -0.63 -1.18
N ALA A 449 5.07 -1.05 -2.31
CA ALA A 449 6.48 -1.40 -2.46
C ALA A 449 7.41 -0.19 -2.34
N LEU A 450 7.02 0.97 -2.90
CA LEU A 450 7.75 2.23 -2.78
C LEU A 450 7.83 2.70 -1.32
N MET A 451 6.72 2.65 -0.61
CA MET A 451 6.64 3.01 0.82
C MET A 451 7.21 1.94 1.76
N LYS A 452 7.55 0.75 1.25
CA LYS A 452 8.07 -0.39 2.03
C LYS A 452 7.15 -0.79 3.19
N ILE A 453 5.85 -0.69 2.98
CA ILE A 453 4.87 -0.99 4.04
C ILE A 453 4.56 -2.48 4.12
N ARG A 454 4.29 -2.94 5.35
CA ARG A 454 3.89 -4.30 5.66
C ARG A 454 2.44 -4.53 5.25
N ASN A 455 2.25 -5.18 4.09
CA ASN A 455 0.94 -5.48 3.52
C ASN A 455 1.00 -6.84 2.82
N VAL A 456 -0.07 -7.63 2.90
CA VAL A 456 -0.15 -8.94 2.26
C VAL A 456 -1.21 -8.90 1.16
N PHE A 457 -0.78 -9.11 -0.07
CA PHE A 457 -1.66 -9.23 -1.23
C PHE A 457 -1.85 -10.70 -1.58
N VAL A 458 -3.09 -11.15 -1.54
CA VAL A 458 -3.48 -12.53 -1.83
C VAL A 458 -4.07 -12.60 -3.22
N TYR A 459 -3.39 -13.30 -4.12
CA TYR A 459 -3.84 -13.49 -5.50
C TYR A 459 -4.09 -14.95 -5.77
N THR A 460 -5.26 -15.27 -6.31
CA THR A 460 -5.62 -16.65 -6.68
C THR A 460 -5.84 -16.78 -8.17
N HIS A 461 -6.03 -18.03 -8.65
CA HIS A 461 -6.20 -18.30 -10.08
C HIS A 461 -4.94 -17.88 -10.87
N ASP A 462 -3.84 -18.52 -10.49
CA ASP A 462 -2.45 -18.11 -10.74
C ASP A 462 -1.94 -18.31 -12.16
N SER A 463 -2.66 -19.07 -13.02
CA SER A 463 -2.18 -19.48 -14.35
C SER A 463 -3.31 -19.96 -15.26
N ILE A 464 -2.94 -20.52 -16.41
CA ILE A 464 -3.87 -21.26 -17.30
C ILE A 464 -4.59 -22.41 -16.58
N GLY A 465 -4.08 -22.84 -15.43
CA GLY A 465 -4.69 -23.86 -14.58
C GLY A 465 -6.04 -23.46 -13.97
N LEU A 466 -6.47 -22.22 -14.11
CA LEU A 466 -7.83 -21.83 -13.74
C LEU A 466 -8.89 -22.40 -14.71
N GLY A 467 -8.51 -22.65 -15.99
CA GLY A 467 -9.34 -23.41 -16.92
C GLY A 467 -10.21 -22.55 -17.82
N GLU A 468 -11.48 -22.85 -17.87
CA GLU A 468 -12.45 -22.48 -18.89
C GLU A 468 -12.74 -20.99 -19.01
N ASP A 469 -12.49 -20.19 -17.97
CA ASP A 469 -12.67 -18.72 -18.00
C ASP A 469 -11.80 -18.03 -19.06
N GLY A 470 -10.72 -18.69 -19.47
CA GLY A 470 -9.95 -18.32 -20.63
C GLY A 470 -8.99 -17.12 -20.44
N PRO A 471 -8.47 -16.57 -21.56
CA PRO A 471 -7.35 -15.60 -21.56
C PRO A 471 -7.60 -14.33 -20.76
N THR A 472 -8.86 -13.89 -20.64
CA THR A 472 -9.20 -12.67 -19.87
C THR A 472 -8.98 -12.82 -18.35
N HIS A 473 -8.87 -14.05 -17.87
CA HIS A 473 -8.71 -14.39 -16.45
C HIS A 473 -7.41 -15.16 -16.16
N GLN A 474 -6.72 -15.64 -17.19
CA GLN A 474 -5.49 -16.43 -17.09
C GLN A 474 -4.26 -15.51 -17.05
N PRO A 475 -3.55 -15.37 -15.91
CA PRO A 475 -2.31 -14.62 -15.85
C PRO A 475 -1.20 -15.30 -16.65
N VAL A 476 -0.38 -14.49 -17.30
CA VAL A 476 0.83 -14.91 -18.00
C VAL A 476 2.03 -14.09 -17.53
N GLU A 477 1.98 -12.78 -17.69
CA GLU A 477 3.06 -11.84 -17.37
C GLU A 477 2.99 -11.28 -15.93
N GLN A 478 1.88 -11.45 -15.23
CA GLN A 478 1.62 -10.82 -13.93
C GLN A 478 2.63 -11.24 -12.85
N ILE A 479 3.00 -12.54 -12.80
CA ILE A 479 3.97 -13.04 -11.84
C ILE A 479 5.34 -12.39 -12.06
N ALA A 480 5.81 -12.34 -13.30
CA ALA A 480 7.07 -11.68 -13.64
C ALA A 480 7.03 -10.20 -13.31
N SER A 481 5.94 -9.51 -13.63
CA SER A 481 5.72 -8.10 -13.31
C SER A 481 5.81 -7.82 -11.80
N LEU A 482 5.25 -8.67 -10.96
CA LEU A 482 5.36 -8.56 -9.50
C LEU A 482 6.81 -8.80 -9.02
N ARG A 483 7.48 -9.83 -9.54
CA ARG A 483 8.87 -10.18 -9.19
C ARG A 483 9.89 -9.09 -9.54
N VAL A 484 9.69 -8.33 -10.63
CA VAL A 484 10.59 -7.24 -11.02
C VAL A 484 10.28 -5.92 -10.31
N THR A 485 9.22 -5.86 -9.50
CA THR A 485 8.89 -4.66 -8.71
C THR A 485 9.85 -4.55 -7.53
N PRO A 486 10.64 -3.46 -7.41
CA PRO A 486 11.54 -3.27 -6.27
C PRO A 486 10.81 -3.36 -4.93
N ASN A 487 11.46 -3.90 -3.90
CA ASN A 487 10.92 -4.10 -2.55
C ASN A 487 9.69 -5.01 -2.44
N MET A 488 9.21 -5.60 -3.52
CA MET A 488 8.16 -6.62 -3.48
C MET A 488 8.75 -7.97 -3.11
N SER A 489 8.04 -8.78 -2.32
CA SER A 489 8.32 -10.21 -2.18
C SER A 489 7.18 -11.02 -2.75
N THR A 490 7.49 -11.92 -3.68
CA THR A 490 6.48 -12.69 -4.43
C THR A 490 6.65 -14.16 -4.16
N TRP A 491 5.58 -14.80 -3.64
CA TRP A 491 5.55 -16.21 -3.27
C TRP A 491 4.49 -16.96 -4.08
N ARG A 492 4.89 -18.05 -4.74
CA ARG A 492 4.01 -18.98 -5.46
C ARG A 492 4.24 -20.41 -4.97
N PRO A 493 3.57 -20.82 -3.89
CA PRO A 493 3.77 -22.10 -3.22
C PRO A 493 3.18 -23.28 -3.99
N CYS A 494 3.81 -24.45 -3.85
CA CYS A 494 3.43 -25.68 -4.54
C CYS A 494 2.47 -26.59 -3.75
N ASP A 495 2.28 -26.36 -2.45
CA ASP A 495 1.43 -27.18 -1.58
C ASP A 495 1.04 -26.44 -0.29
N GLN A 496 0.34 -27.12 0.61
CA GLN A 496 -0.13 -26.50 1.87
C GLN A 496 1.01 -26.07 2.80
N VAL A 497 2.15 -26.75 2.76
CA VAL A 497 3.30 -26.45 3.62
C VAL A 497 3.97 -25.15 3.16
N GLU A 498 4.30 -25.07 1.87
CA GLU A 498 4.84 -23.83 1.31
C GLU A 498 3.85 -22.68 1.43
N SER A 499 2.53 -22.93 1.31
CA SER A 499 1.49 -21.90 1.50
C SER A 499 1.48 -21.33 2.91
N ALA A 500 1.61 -22.18 3.93
CA ALA A 500 1.68 -21.72 5.33
C ALA A 500 2.96 -20.93 5.59
N ILE A 501 4.09 -21.35 5.05
CA ILE A 501 5.38 -20.64 5.19
C ILE A 501 5.35 -19.30 4.43
N ALA A 502 4.73 -19.25 3.26
CA ALA A 502 4.55 -18.00 2.52
C ALA A 502 3.71 -16.98 3.31
N TRP A 503 2.63 -17.41 3.97
CA TRP A 503 1.87 -16.58 4.90
C TRP A 503 2.71 -16.14 6.10
N GLN A 504 3.44 -17.07 6.73
CA GLN A 504 4.34 -16.75 7.84
C GLN A 504 5.36 -15.68 7.43
N TYR A 505 5.98 -15.82 6.26
CA TYR A 505 6.92 -14.85 5.73
C TYR A 505 6.29 -13.47 5.54
N GLY A 506 5.10 -13.41 4.92
CA GLY A 506 4.38 -12.15 4.71
C GLY A 506 3.96 -11.47 6.03
N ILE A 507 3.60 -12.24 7.04
CA ILE A 507 3.27 -11.75 8.38
C ILE A 507 4.50 -11.20 9.10
N GLU A 508 5.65 -11.86 9.00
CA GLU A 508 6.89 -11.49 9.70
C GLU A 508 7.66 -10.36 9.00
N ARG A 509 7.47 -10.20 7.69
CA ARG A 509 8.17 -9.20 6.90
C ARG A 509 7.68 -7.78 7.22
N ASN A 510 8.61 -6.86 7.52
CA ASN A 510 8.34 -5.46 7.87
C ASN A 510 9.06 -4.42 6.99
N ASP A 511 9.75 -4.87 5.94
CA ASP A 511 10.52 -4.02 5.02
C ASP A 511 9.89 -3.85 3.63
N GLY A 512 8.63 -4.26 3.49
CA GLY A 512 7.87 -4.14 2.25
C GLY A 512 6.69 -5.10 2.15
N PRO A 513 5.87 -4.97 1.09
CA PRO A 513 4.71 -5.82 0.88
C PRO A 513 5.10 -7.21 0.37
N THR A 514 4.23 -8.17 0.64
CA THR A 514 4.35 -9.55 0.16
C THR A 514 3.15 -9.91 -0.69
N THR A 515 3.38 -10.49 -1.87
CA THR A 515 2.33 -11.08 -2.71
C THR A 515 2.34 -12.60 -2.58
N LEU A 516 1.19 -13.18 -2.28
CA LEU A 516 0.97 -14.62 -2.15
C LEU A 516 0.10 -15.08 -3.31
N ILE A 517 0.60 -15.98 -4.14
CA ILE A 517 -0.02 -16.40 -5.40
C ILE A 517 -0.42 -17.87 -5.30
N PHE A 518 -1.72 -18.14 -5.44
CA PHE A 518 -2.31 -19.45 -5.20
C PHE A 518 -3.09 -20.00 -6.40
N SER A 519 -3.03 -21.31 -6.59
CA SER A 519 -3.73 -22.02 -7.64
C SER A 519 -5.18 -22.34 -7.29
N ARG A 520 -6.01 -22.50 -8.32
CA ARG A 520 -7.39 -22.99 -8.22
C ARG A 520 -7.46 -24.51 -8.14
N GLN A 521 -6.61 -25.20 -8.88
CA GLN A 521 -6.57 -26.65 -8.96
C GLN A 521 -5.85 -27.27 -7.75
N ASN A 522 -6.16 -28.54 -7.46
CA ASN A 522 -5.48 -29.30 -6.42
C ASN A 522 -4.03 -29.59 -6.79
N LEU A 523 -3.15 -29.52 -5.80
CA LEU A 523 -1.71 -29.76 -5.93
C LEU A 523 -1.30 -30.92 -5.05
N THR A 524 -0.34 -31.72 -5.53
CA THR A 524 0.22 -32.84 -4.78
C THR A 524 1.22 -32.36 -3.75
N GLN A 525 1.00 -32.69 -2.49
CA GLN A 525 1.95 -32.33 -1.44
C GLN A 525 3.27 -33.06 -1.62
N GLN A 526 4.36 -32.35 -1.46
CA GLN A 526 5.71 -32.86 -1.57
C GLN A 526 6.25 -33.31 -0.20
N PRO A 527 6.92 -34.47 -0.11
CA PRO A 527 7.60 -34.89 1.12
C PRO A 527 8.85 -34.02 1.34
N ARG A 528 9.13 -33.70 2.61
CA ARG A 528 10.31 -32.91 3.01
C ARG A 528 10.94 -33.46 4.27
N THR A 529 12.26 -33.43 4.34
CA THR A 529 13.00 -33.57 5.60
C THR A 529 12.85 -32.32 6.46
N ALA A 530 13.23 -32.41 7.72
CA ALA A 530 13.22 -31.24 8.63
C ALA A 530 14.12 -30.10 8.13
N GLU A 531 15.25 -30.42 7.52
CA GLU A 531 16.15 -29.44 6.92
C GLU A 531 15.52 -28.75 5.69
N GLN A 532 14.92 -29.54 4.80
CA GLN A 532 14.22 -28.99 3.63
C GLN A 532 13.06 -28.10 4.06
N LEU A 533 12.30 -28.50 5.09
CA LEU A 533 11.22 -27.71 5.65
C LEU A 533 11.71 -26.34 6.15
N ALA A 534 12.83 -26.32 6.87
CA ALA A 534 13.44 -25.07 7.34
C ALA A 534 13.93 -24.20 6.19
N ASN A 535 14.38 -24.79 5.08
CA ASN A 535 14.90 -24.08 3.93
C ASN A 535 13.80 -23.47 3.01
N VAL A 536 12.55 -23.89 3.12
CA VAL A 536 11.44 -23.26 2.36
C VAL A 536 11.38 -21.76 2.58
N TYR A 537 11.59 -21.29 3.82
CA TYR A 537 11.59 -19.87 4.20
C TYR A 537 12.66 -19.05 3.47
N ARG A 538 13.69 -19.72 2.92
CA ARG A 538 14.77 -19.07 2.13
C ARG A 538 14.36 -18.78 0.67
N GLY A 539 13.16 -19.20 0.24
CA GLY A 539 12.58 -18.87 -1.07
C GLY A 539 12.96 -19.79 -2.22
N GLY A 540 14.04 -20.57 -2.09
CA GLY A 540 14.47 -21.60 -3.04
C GLY A 540 15.30 -22.65 -2.31
N TYR A 541 15.01 -23.94 -2.54
CA TYR A 541 15.68 -25.03 -1.84
C TYR A 541 15.68 -26.31 -2.67
N VAL A 542 16.62 -27.20 -2.36
CA VAL A 542 16.70 -28.51 -3.00
C VAL A 542 15.60 -29.40 -2.43
N LEU A 543 14.57 -29.69 -3.24
CA LEU A 543 13.45 -30.56 -2.88
C LEU A 543 13.80 -32.03 -3.07
N LYS A 544 14.53 -32.35 -4.14
CA LYS A 544 15.01 -33.72 -4.43
C LYS A 544 16.43 -33.64 -4.97
N ASP A 545 17.30 -34.52 -4.50
CA ASP A 545 18.70 -34.51 -4.89
C ASP A 545 19.16 -35.89 -5.39
N CYS A 546 20.33 -35.92 -6.02
CA CYS A 546 21.03 -37.10 -6.48
C CYS A 546 22.37 -37.26 -5.73
N ALA A 547 22.99 -38.43 -5.84
CA ALA A 547 24.33 -38.66 -5.32
C ALA A 547 25.37 -37.93 -6.18
N GLY A 548 26.18 -37.06 -5.56
CA GLY A 548 27.23 -36.29 -6.22
C GLY A 548 26.72 -35.09 -7.00
N THR A 549 27.48 -34.66 -8.03
CA THR A 549 27.08 -33.51 -8.85
C THR A 549 25.95 -33.91 -9.80
N PRO A 550 24.84 -33.15 -9.86
CA PRO A 550 23.78 -33.42 -10.81
C PRO A 550 24.22 -33.15 -12.26
N ASP A 551 23.73 -33.96 -13.19
CA ASP A 551 23.89 -33.73 -14.63
C ASP A 551 22.97 -32.60 -15.09
N VAL A 552 21.77 -32.50 -14.48
CA VAL A 552 20.76 -31.46 -14.79
C VAL A 552 20.04 -31.00 -13.53
N ILE A 553 19.68 -29.73 -13.47
CA ILE A 553 18.85 -29.14 -12.42
C ILE A 553 17.51 -28.73 -13.03
N LEU A 554 16.43 -29.22 -12.43
CA LEU A 554 15.06 -28.82 -12.74
C LEU A 554 14.58 -27.82 -11.67
N ILE A 555 14.15 -26.64 -12.10
CA ILE A 555 13.67 -25.57 -11.21
C ILE A 555 12.18 -25.40 -11.46
N ALA A 556 11.35 -25.46 -10.42
CA ALA A 556 9.93 -25.23 -10.57
C ALA A 556 9.33 -24.44 -9.41
N THR A 557 8.15 -23.89 -9.62
CA THR A 557 7.39 -23.15 -8.62
C THR A 557 5.89 -23.44 -8.78
N GLY A 558 5.15 -23.29 -7.68
CA GLY A 558 3.69 -23.44 -7.71
C GLY A 558 3.23 -24.79 -8.23
N SER A 559 2.21 -24.77 -9.05
CA SER A 559 1.56 -25.98 -9.59
C SER A 559 2.47 -26.87 -10.44
N GLU A 560 3.57 -26.36 -10.97
CA GLU A 560 4.46 -27.10 -11.86
C GLU A 560 5.51 -27.95 -11.11
N VAL A 561 5.62 -27.81 -9.78
CA VAL A 561 6.55 -28.62 -8.97
C VAL A 561 6.22 -30.10 -9.08
N GLY A 562 4.93 -30.49 -9.05
CA GLY A 562 4.49 -31.86 -9.15
C GLY A 562 5.00 -32.57 -10.42
N ILE A 563 4.71 -32.01 -11.58
CA ILE A 563 5.16 -32.57 -12.89
C ILE A 563 6.67 -32.57 -13.03
N THR A 564 7.36 -31.62 -12.39
CA THR A 564 8.81 -31.55 -12.40
C THR A 564 9.45 -32.64 -11.57
N VAL A 565 8.86 -33.00 -10.42
CA VAL A 565 9.31 -34.13 -9.61
C VAL A 565 9.10 -35.47 -10.36
N GLU A 566 7.95 -35.63 -11.03
CA GLU A 566 7.69 -36.84 -11.86
C GLU A 566 8.67 -36.93 -13.04
N ALA A 567 9.01 -35.81 -13.68
CA ALA A 567 10.01 -35.78 -14.75
C ALA A 567 11.40 -36.17 -14.23
N ALA A 568 11.77 -35.70 -13.04
CA ALA A 568 13.02 -36.08 -12.39
C ALA A 568 13.06 -37.57 -12.08
N ASP A 569 11.94 -38.21 -11.68
CA ASP A 569 11.85 -39.65 -11.46
C ASP A 569 12.10 -40.44 -12.74
N LYS A 570 11.50 -40.04 -13.86
CA LYS A 570 11.73 -40.64 -15.18
C LYS A 570 13.19 -40.53 -15.63
N LEU A 571 13.78 -39.34 -15.49
CA LEU A 571 15.18 -39.10 -15.84
C LEU A 571 16.13 -39.94 -14.98
N SER A 572 15.88 -39.99 -13.67
CA SER A 572 16.68 -40.79 -12.73
C SER A 572 16.58 -42.28 -13.03
N ALA A 573 15.41 -42.82 -13.36
CA ALA A 573 15.21 -44.19 -13.78
C ALA A 573 15.97 -44.51 -15.07
N ALA A 574 16.24 -43.50 -15.93
CA ALA A 574 17.06 -43.65 -17.13
C ALA A 574 18.57 -43.44 -16.86
N GLY A 575 18.98 -43.25 -15.60
CA GLY A 575 20.39 -43.14 -15.20
C GLY A 575 20.94 -41.70 -15.14
N THR A 576 20.13 -40.66 -15.36
CA THR A 576 20.52 -39.25 -15.26
C THR A 576 20.54 -38.78 -13.81
N LYS A 577 21.57 -38.10 -13.38
CA LYS A 577 21.63 -37.45 -12.05
C LYS A 577 20.84 -36.14 -12.05
N VAL A 578 19.72 -36.13 -11.40
CA VAL A 578 18.79 -34.98 -11.44
C VAL A 578 18.64 -34.37 -10.05
N ARG A 579 18.73 -33.05 -10.00
CA ARG A 579 18.31 -32.25 -8.84
C ARG A 579 17.02 -31.53 -9.16
N VAL A 580 16.07 -31.50 -8.23
CA VAL A 580 14.86 -30.68 -8.29
C VAL A 580 14.96 -29.58 -7.24
N VAL A 581 14.78 -28.35 -7.68
CA VAL A 581 14.71 -27.14 -6.84
C VAL A 581 13.29 -26.61 -6.85
N SER A 582 12.64 -26.56 -5.68
CA SER A 582 11.43 -25.77 -5.51
C SER A 582 11.81 -24.31 -5.23
N MET A 583 11.24 -23.38 -5.99
CA MET A 583 11.55 -21.95 -5.94
C MET A 583 10.28 -21.13 -5.67
N PRO A 584 9.66 -21.26 -4.48
CA PRO A 584 8.43 -20.54 -4.16
C PRO A 584 8.60 -19.01 -4.18
N SER A 585 9.81 -18.49 -3.91
CA SER A 585 10.10 -17.06 -3.96
C SER A 585 11.50 -16.77 -4.44
N THR A 586 11.60 -16.21 -5.63
CA THR A 586 12.89 -15.86 -6.25
C THR A 586 13.60 -14.71 -5.54
N ASP A 587 12.87 -13.72 -5.05
CA ASP A 587 13.46 -12.57 -4.35
C ASP A 587 13.96 -12.95 -2.94
N ALA A 588 13.27 -13.83 -2.24
CA ALA A 588 13.74 -14.37 -0.96
C ALA A 588 15.00 -15.23 -1.15
N PHE A 589 15.07 -16.02 -2.23
CA PHE A 589 16.26 -16.79 -2.60
C PHE A 589 17.43 -15.89 -2.98
N ASP A 590 17.21 -14.86 -3.77
CA ASP A 590 18.25 -13.93 -4.22
C ASP A 590 18.90 -13.15 -3.06
N LYS A 591 18.19 -12.94 -1.97
CA LYS A 591 18.67 -12.31 -0.74
C LYS A 591 19.56 -13.23 0.12
N GLN A 592 19.61 -14.54 -0.18
CA GLN A 592 20.48 -15.45 0.56
C GLN A 592 21.95 -15.20 0.26
N ASP A 593 22.82 -15.64 1.17
CA ASP A 593 24.27 -15.57 0.95
C ASP A 593 24.73 -16.41 -0.26
N ALA A 594 25.89 -16.08 -0.77
CA ALA A 594 26.43 -16.73 -1.98
C ALA A 594 26.64 -18.23 -1.79
N ALA A 595 27.03 -18.67 -0.57
CA ALA A 595 27.28 -20.09 -0.29
C ALA A 595 25.99 -20.90 -0.35
N TYR A 596 24.90 -20.37 0.21
CA TYR A 596 23.60 -21.03 0.12
C TYR A 596 23.10 -21.09 -1.33
N ARG A 597 23.16 -19.98 -2.06
CA ARG A 597 22.72 -19.96 -3.47
C ARG A 597 23.52 -20.94 -4.31
N GLU A 598 24.83 -21.03 -4.11
CA GLU A 598 25.71 -21.99 -4.78
C GLU A 598 25.36 -23.45 -4.39
N SER A 599 24.99 -23.69 -3.13
CA SER A 599 24.58 -25.04 -2.69
C SER A 599 23.31 -25.53 -3.37
N VAL A 600 22.38 -24.61 -3.69
CA VAL A 600 21.10 -24.92 -4.37
C VAL A 600 21.26 -24.97 -5.89
N LEU A 601 21.91 -23.96 -6.47
CA LEU A 601 22.13 -23.79 -7.91
C LEU A 601 23.63 -23.65 -8.22
N PRO A 602 24.42 -24.75 -8.11
CA PRO A 602 25.85 -24.69 -8.34
C PRO A 602 26.18 -24.17 -9.74
N ALA A 603 27.11 -23.19 -9.83
CA ALA A 603 27.50 -22.53 -11.06
C ALA A 603 28.09 -23.50 -12.09
N ALA A 604 28.71 -24.56 -11.62
CA ALA A 604 29.30 -25.61 -12.47
C ALA A 604 28.24 -26.42 -13.25
N VAL A 605 26.97 -26.44 -12.80
CA VAL A 605 25.90 -27.16 -13.48
C VAL A 605 25.10 -26.18 -14.32
N THR A 606 25.38 -26.12 -15.61
CA THR A 606 24.76 -25.20 -16.58
C THR A 606 23.52 -25.79 -17.28
N ALA A 607 23.37 -27.11 -17.29
CA ALA A 607 22.16 -27.76 -17.77
C ALA A 607 21.02 -27.54 -16.76
N ARG A 608 20.17 -26.53 -17.03
CA ARG A 608 19.07 -26.14 -16.15
C ARG A 608 17.77 -26.00 -16.95
N VAL A 609 16.69 -26.50 -16.40
CA VAL A 609 15.35 -26.35 -16.96
C VAL A 609 14.47 -25.68 -15.93
N ALA A 610 13.80 -24.58 -16.29
CA ALA A 610 12.78 -23.95 -15.46
C ALA A 610 11.38 -24.35 -15.95
N VAL A 611 10.44 -24.54 -15.03
CA VAL A 611 9.06 -24.93 -15.33
C VAL A 611 8.09 -24.05 -14.56
N GLU A 612 7.37 -23.18 -15.24
CA GLU A 612 6.35 -22.30 -14.66
C GLU A 612 5.30 -21.94 -15.70
N ALA A 613 4.03 -22.12 -15.37
CA ALA A 613 2.89 -21.65 -16.18
C ALA A 613 2.73 -20.12 -16.04
N GLY A 614 3.68 -19.40 -16.58
CA GLY A 614 3.82 -17.95 -16.65
C GLY A 614 4.80 -17.61 -17.76
N ILE A 615 5.03 -16.31 -18.01
CA ILE A 615 5.92 -15.86 -19.08
C ILE A 615 7.33 -16.46 -18.92
N ALA A 616 7.86 -17.05 -20.00
CA ALA A 616 9.13 -17.78 -19.97
C ALA A 616 10.34 -16.89 -19.67
N ASP A 617 10.35 -15.66 -20.18
CA ASP A 617 11.52 -14.78 -20.22
C ASP A 617 12.13 -14.47 -18.85
N TYR A 618 11.33 -14.46 -17.79
CA TYR A 618 11.82 -14.20 -16.44
C TYR A 618 12.87 -15.21 -15.98
N TRP A 619 12.78 -16.48 -16.43
CA TRP A 619 13.59 -17.58 -15.93
C TRP A 619 15.02 -17.61 -16.49
N TYR A 620 15.35 -16.84 -17.54
CA TYR A 620 16.71 -16.77 -18.07
C TYR A 620 17.76 -16.37 -17.02
N LYS A 621 17.36 -15.60 -16.01
CA LYS A 621 18.22 -15.25 -14.88
C LYS A 621 18.77 -16.47 -14.13
N TYR A 622 17.99 -17.56 -14.05
CA TYR A 622 18.34 -18.76 -13.30
C TYR A 622 18.85 -19.91 -14.14
N VAL A 623 18.36 -20.02 -15.36
CA VAL A 623 18.78 -21.11 -16.28
C VAL A 623 19.92 -20.70 -17.20
N GLY A 624 20.17 -19.41 -17.37
CA GLY A 624 21.14 -18.89 -18.35
C GLY A 624 20.62 -18.95 -19.80
N LEU A 625 21.38 -18.36 -20.73
CA LEU A 625 20.96 -18.31 -22.16
C LEU A 625 20.94 -19.69 -22.83
N ASN A 626 21.72 -20.63 -22.31
CA ASN A 626 21.79 -21.99 -22.85
C ASN A 626 20.89 -23.00 -22.12
N GLY A 627 20.19 -22.56 -21.08
CA GLY A 627 19.19 -23.36 -20.38
C GLY A 627 17.88 -23.48 -21.15
N ALA A 628 16.97 -24.29 -20.63
CA ALA A 628 15.65 -24.49 -21.24
C ALA A 628 14.54 -24.05 -20.30
N ILE A 629 13.41 -23.65 -20.89
CA ILE A 629 12.24 -23.20 -20.13
C ILE A 629 11.00 -23.91 -20.69
N VAL A 630 10.17 -24.42 -19.80
CA VAL A 630 8.78 -24.79 -20.08
C VAL A 630 7.92 -23.67 -19.49
N GLY A 631 7.46 -22.77 -20.32
CA GLY A 631 6.76 -21.54 -19.91
C GLY A 631 5.85 -21.04 -21.04
N MET A 632 5.05 -20.00 -20.73
CA MET A 632 4.17 -19.36 -21.70
C MET A 632 4.95 -18.38 -22.59
N THR A 633 4.57 -18.31 -23.86
CA THR A 633 5.06 -17.32 -24.84
C THR A 633 3.90 -16.60 -25.53
N THR A 634 2.67 -17.00 -25.22
CA THR A 634 1.42 -16.43 -25.72
C THR A 634 0.40 -16.38 -24.59
N PHE A 635 -0.73 -15.75 -24.82
CA PHE A 635 -1.89 -15.90 -23.93
C PHE A 635 -2.42 -17.33 -23.95
N GLY A 636 -3.24 -17.67 -22.92
CA GLY A 636 -3.90 -18.97 -22.82
C GLY A 636 -5.12 -19.09 -23.74
N GLU A 637 -5.93 -20.11 -23.49
CA GLU A 637 -7.15 -20.43 -24.24
C GLU A 637 -8.27 -20.88 -23.29
N SER A 638 -9.53 -20.85 -23.76
CA SER A 638 -10.67 -21.36 -22.99
C SER A 638 -10.83 -22.86 -23.19
N ALA A 639 -10.42 -23.66 -22.20
CA ALA A 639 -10.59 -25.10 -22.16
C ALA A 639 -10.40 -25.63 -20.72
N PRO A 640 -10.77 -26.90 -20.43
CA PRO A 640 -10.41 -27.52 -19.18
C PRO A 640 -8.90 -27.48 -18.89
N ALA A 641 -8.52 -27.24 -17.64
CA ALA A 641 -7.12 -27.04 -17.24
C ALA A 641 -6.15 -28.11 -17.75
N GLU A 642 -6.53 -29.40 -17.69
CA GLU A 642 -5.70 -30.52 -18.14
C GLU A 642 -5.39 -30.46 -19.65
N GLN A 643 -6.36 -30.00 -20.45
CA GLN A 643 -6.16 -29.81 -21.90
C GLN A 643 -5.20 -28.65 -22.15
N LEU A 644 -5.33 -27.55 -21.40
CA LEU A 644 -4.45 -26.38 -21.52
C LEU A 644 -3.02 -26.71 -21.13
N PHE A 645 -2.82 -27.39 -20.01
CA PHE A 645 -1.47 -27.82 -19.62
C PHE A 645 -0.81 -28.69 -20.68
N LYS A 646 -1.56 -29.60 -21.30
CA LYS A 646 -1.06 -30.43 -22.39
C LYS A 646 -0.77 -29.61 -23.65
N GLU A 647 -1.67 -28.72 -24.06
CA GLU A 647 -1.54 -27.89 -25.27
C GLU A 647 -0.31 -26.98 -25.17
N PHE A 648 -0.11 -26.32 -24.02
CA PHE A 648 1.01 -25.42 -23.80
C PHE A 648 2.29 -26.15 -23.33
N GLY A 649 2.30 -27.47 -23.32
CA GLY A 649 3.50 -28.27 -23.11
C GLY A 649 3.93 -28.44 -21.64
N PHE A 650 3.07 -28.15 -20.67
CA PHE A 650 3.32 -28.43 -19.26
C PHE A 650 3.05 -29.90 -18.94
N THR A 651 3.90 -30.75 -19.51
CA THR A 651 3.80 -32.20 -19.37
C THR A 651 5.13 -32.81 -18.91
N VAL A 652 5.05 -33.92 -18.20
CA VAL A 652 6.24 -34.66 -17.74
C VAL A 652 7.17 -34.98 -18.92
N ASP A 653 6.61 -35.42 -20.06
CA ASP A 653 7.39 -35.81 -21.24
C ASP A 653 8.14 -34.64 -21.87
N ASN A 654 7.52 -33.45 -21.92
CA ASN A 654 8.20 -32.25 -22.42
C ASN A 654 9.33 -31.79 -21.50
N VAL A 655 9.13 -31.84 -20.18
CA VAL A 655 10.20 -31.51 -19.22
C VAL A 655 11.38 -32.46 -19.38
N VAL A 656 11.11 -33.76 -19.52
CA VAL A 656 12.13 -34.79 -19.80
C VAL A 656 12.86 -34.50 -21.12
N ALA A 657 12.13 -34.22 -22.18
CA ALA A 657 12.70 -33.91 -23.50
C ALA A 657 13.61 -32.68 -23.47
N LYS A 658 13.19 -31.61 -22.80
CA LYS A 658 13.98 -30.37 -22.61
C LYS A 658 15.27 -30.67 -21.82
N ALA A 659 15.19 -31.44 -20.75
CA ALA A 659 16.36 -31.83 -19.95
C ALA A 659 17.34 -32.66 -20.77
N GLN A 660 16.86 -33.68 -21.50
CA GLN A 660 17.69 -34.53 -22.36
C GLN A 660 18.37 -33.75 -23.50
N ALA A 661 17.72 -32.74 -24.02
CA ALA A 661 18.29 -31.91 -25.07
C ALA A 661 19.53 -31.12 -24.58
N LEU A 662 19.57 -30.71 -23.30
CA LEU A 662 20.72 -30.02 -22.68
C LEU A 662 21.90 -30.96 -22.35
N LEU A 663 21.69 -32.28 -22.34
CA LEU A 663 22.70 -33.29 -22.00
C LEU A 663 23.41 -33.87 -23.25
N LYS A 664 22.96 -33.53 -24.45
CA LYS A 664 23.55 -33.90 -25.74
C LYS A 664 24.68 -32.95 -26.11
#